data_31e75b575458cc6a7e0b93e1e312e8c2
#
_entry.id   31e75b575458cc6a7e0b93e1e312e8c2
#
_cell.length_a   1.000
_cell.length_b   1.000
_cell.length_c   1.000
_cell.angle_alpha   90.00
_cell.angle_beta   90.00
_cell.angle_gamma   90.00
#
_symmetry.space_group_name_H-M   'P 1'
#
loop_
_entity.id
_entity.type
_entity.pdbx_description
1 polymer ?
#
loop_
_entity_poly.entity_id
_entity_poly.type
_entity_poly.pdbx_seq_one_letter_code
_entity_poly.pdbx_strand_id
1 'polypeptide(L)'
;MRHLSYEEWQRLSEFHLEIGLIGVGFIVFVTILGIVLHRLGGQIPINKLTSNPYLRFVYACMLKPHDRCSTVDQQGALESFYSAQANVYDSTRRRLLRGREDMLAILVAKLQGKMGSAEGRKPIWYDIGGGTGYNIEVMDKLVGVDGFFDQVFLVDLSTSLCEVARERVHKNGWKNVTVLCQDARSVACQPGSADLITMSYSLSMIPDYYSVVDLITAFLAPKGLIGIVDFYVQSVVDISSRNYCGGAFDRHVNWFGRMFWRTWFEADRVNLDGGRRDYVEYRFGTILSTSQRNYPLGGIPYYIFIGCRRDAEAFAEQGQDVLEKLDAALTESPYLSPMKFREQRNIDANRDIPRSKSYESAIVNLSNDLPLPSAFYQQHHWRIYYNDLLQKHQQFGNEYIYAFNWEDPKVDRQLLEINKDDVILTITSAGDNILDYLLEKPKRIHAVDLNPNQNHLLELKVAAFTALPYTDVWQIFGEGKHPDFRDLLLSKLSPHMSSQAFQYWLSKSYIFSSKGGLYESGGSRHAIKLVRWLFKTFGLTTKVRTICKVETLNEQREMWPQIRNLLLSWPLHKTVVSTEWWAWKAAGVPANQHALILDDYSKRTGLPKSKRVSGEAIWQYVVDTLDPVVETTQISRDNYFYYLCLQGKFSRKCHPRYLGVKAHMQLSKPDAFDGLRIHTDEFMEVIARISPATLTIAILMDSMDWFDPADPDGAALEQVVSLNKVLKIGGRVLFRSAALRPWYTDIFEQNGFDAKCVGRRDSGKCIDRVNMYASAFICTKKVNISDSPIIPSKRQSPTVAAALEELSI
;
A
#
# COMPACT_ATOMS: atom_id res chain seq x y z
N MET A 1 -23.25 -11.69 -30.33
CA MET A 1 -23.15 -10.68 -29.25
C MET A 1 -22.20 -11.24 -28.22
N ARG A 2 -20.99 -10.65 -28.03
CA ARG A 2 -20.07 -11.06 -26.98
C ARG A 2 -20.71 -10.68 -25.65
N HIS A 3 -20.90 -11.61 -24.75
CA HIS A 3 -21.25 -11.29 -23.36
C HIS A 3 -20.06 -10.55 -22.74
N LEU A 4 -20.25 -9.27 -22.46
CA LEU A 4 -19.30 -8.47 -21.71
C LEU A 4 -19.23 -9.06 -20.28
N SER A 5 -18.03 -9.18 -19.75
CA SER A 5 -17.83 -9.62 -18.37
C SER A 5 -18.40 -8.59 -17.39
N TYR A 6 -18.69 -9.00 -16.16
CA TYR A 6 -19.20 -8.10 -15.10
C TYR A 6 -18.24 -6.93 -14.84
N GLU A 7 -16.94 -7.14 -15.02
CA GLU A 7 -15.91 -6.09 -14.88
C GLU A 7 -15.93 -5.09 -16.04
N GLU A 8 -16.21 -5.54 -17.25
CA GLU A 8 -16.42 -4.64 -18.40
C GLU A 8 -17.68 -3.81 -18.22
N TRP A 9 -18.74 -4.38 -17.62
CA TRP A 9 -19.95 -3.65 -17.22
C TRP A 9 -19.67 -2.64 -16.10
N GLN A 10 -18.87 -2.97 -15.13
CA GLN A 10 -18.49 -2.07 -14.03
C GLN A 10 -17.61 -0.91 -14.55
N ARG A 11 -16.62 -1.20 -15.40
CA ARG A 11 -15.81 -0.18 -16.08
C ARG A 11 -16.63 0.70 -17.01
N LEU A 12 -17.59 0.13 -17.73
CA LEU A 12 -18.54 0.89 -18.56
C LEU A 12 -19.47 1.75 -17.69
N SER A 13 -19.94 1.27 -16.56
CA SER A 13 -20.81 2.04 -15.65
C SER A 13 -20.06 3.17 -14.96
N GLU A 14 -18.82 2.94 -14.50
CA GLU A 14 -17.94 3.99 -13.97
C GLU A 14 -17.56 4.99 -15.04
N PHE A 15 -17.24 4.53 -16.25
CA PHE A 15 -16.98 5.35 -17.42
C PHE A 15 -18.19 6.19 -17.83
N HIS A 16 -19.40 5.62 -17.83
CA HIS A 16 -20.65 6.36 -18.10
C HIS A 16 -21.00 7.34 -16.97
N LEU A 17 -20.70 7.00 -15.71
CA LEU A 17 -20.91 7.90 -14.57
C LEU A 17 -19.91 9.07 -14.59
N GLU A 18 -18.65 8.82 -14.90
CA GLU A 18 -17.62 9.87 -15.05
C GLU A 18 -17.92 10.77 -16.26
N ILE A 19 -18.30 10.22 -17.41
CA ILE A 19 -18.72 11.00 -18.58
C ILE A 19 -20.00 11.78 -18.28
N GLY A 20 -20.96 11.17 -17.60
CA GLY A 20 -22.19 11.82 -17.19
C GLY A 20 -21.92 12.99 -16.24
N LEU A 21 -21.08 12.82 -15.23
CA LEU A 21 -20.73 13.86 -14.26
C LEU A 21 -19.90 14.99 -14.88
N ILE A 22 -18.94 14.67 -15.75
CA ILE A 22 -18.15 15.66 -16.47
C ILE A 22 -19.03 16.38 -17.52
N GLY A 23 -19.88 15.65 -18.23
CA GLY A 23 -20.82 16.20 -19.20
C GLY A 23 -21.87 17.13 -18.54
N VAL A 24 -22.42 16.68 -17.40
CA VAL A 24 -23.35 17.51 -16.60
C VAL A 24 -22.61 18.71 -16.00
N GLY A 25 -21.42 18.54 -15.48
CA GLY A 25 -20.59 19.64 -14.97
C GLY A 25 -20.26 20.66 -16.06
N PHE A 26 -19.93 20.20 -17.27
CA PHE A 26 -19.68 21.07 -18.42
C PHE A 26 -20.95 21.78 -18.91
N ILE A 27 -22.08 21.08 -19.02
CA ILE A 27 -23.37 21.68 -19.40
C ILE A 27 -23.81 22.68 -18.33
N VAL A 28 -23.71 22.36 -17.04
CA VAL A 28 -24.02 23.29 -15.94
C VAL A 28 -23.07 24.48 -15.98
N PHE A 29 -21.78 24.28 -16.23
CA PHE A 29 -20.81 25.36 -16.36
C PHE A 29 -21.09 26.26 -17.56
N VAL A 30 -21.34 25.69 -18.76
CA VAL A 30 -21.70 26.45 -19.96
C VAL A 30 -23.04 27.16 -19.81
N THR A 31 -24.00 26.52 -19.12
CA THR A 31 -25.33 27.13 -18.85
C THR A 31 -25.21 28.27 -17.85
N ILE A 32 -24.44 28.09 -16.76
CA ILE A 32 -24.16 29.14 -15.79
C ILE A 32 -23.37 30.27 -16.44
N LEU A 33 -22.39 29.97 -17.26
CA LEU A 33 -21.62 30.97 -18.03
C LEU A 33 -22.50 31.68 -19.01
N GLY A 34 -23.40 30.98 -19.72
CA GLY A 34 -24.40 31.54 -20.64
C GLY A 34 -25.41 32.45 -19.91
N ILE A 35 -25.90 32.01 -18.74
CA ILE A 35 -26.80 32.80 -17.88
C ILE A 35 -26.10 34.05 -17.32
N VAL A 36 -24.85 33.88 -16.89
CA VAL A 36 -24.00 34.98 -16.38
C VAL A 36 -23.73 35.98 -17.52
N LEU A 37 -23.34 35.50 -18.70
CA LEU A 37 -23.09 36.34 -19.86
C LEU A 37 -24.39 37.00 -20.39
N HIS A 38 -25.50 36.30 -20.40
CA HIS A 38 -26.80 36.84 -20.78
C HIS A 38 -27.35 37.87 -19.76
N ARG A 39 -27.11 37.64 -18.44
CA ARG A 39 -27.42 38.63 -17.40
C ARG A 39 -26.44 39.79 -17.36
N LEU A 40 -25.17 39.59 -17.77
CA LEU A 40 -24.14 40.62 -17.86
C LEU A 40 -24.27 41.52 -19.09
N GLY A 41 -24.99 41.08 -20.14
CA GLY A 41 -25.33 41.91 -21.29
C GLY A 41 -26.21 43.12 -20.97
N GLY A 42 -26.71 43.25 -19.75
CA GLY A 42 -27.42 44.39 -19.21
C GLY A 42 -26.71 44.99 -18.00
N GLN A 43 -25.77 45.92 -18.23
CA GLN A 43 -25.24 46.89 -17.26
C GLN A 43 -24.91 46.41 -15.84
N ILE A 44 -23.78 45.70 -15.68
CA ILE A 44 -23.09 45.64 -14.37
C ILE A 44 -21.83 46.49 -14.46
N PRO A 45 -21.65 47.51 -13.62
CA PRO A 45 -20.42 48.31 -13.62
C PRO A 45 -19.22 47.44 -13.22
N ILE A 46 -18.21 47.44 -14.06
CA ILE A 46 -16.96 46.68 -13.94
C ILE A 46 -16.34 46.77 -12.51
N ASN A 47 -16.59 47.89 -11.82
CA ASN A 47 -16.10 48.12 -10.45
C ASN A 47 -16.72 47.18 -9.37
N LYS A 48 -17.89 46.58 -9.59
CA LYS A 48 -18.45 45.56 -8.68
C LYS A 48 -17.98 44.14 -8.97
N LEU A 49 -17.59 43.85 -10.19
CA LEU A 49 -16.90 42.58 -10.53
C LEU A 49 -15.52 42.49 -9.93
N THR A 50 -14.85 43.62 -9.69
CA THR A 50 -13.46 43.70 -9.19
C THR A 50 -13.34 43.42 -7.71
N SER A 51 -14.42 43.38 -6.94
CA SER A 51 -14.39 43.14 -5.48
C SER A 51 -14.37 41.63 -5.11
N ASN A 52 -14.82 40.74 -6.02
CA ASN A 52 -14.85 39.30 -5.74
C ASN A 52 -13.60 38.60 -6.32
N PRO A 53 -12.72 37.97 -5.49
CA PRO A 53 -11.51 37.30 -5.94
C PRO A 53 -11.75 36.23 -7.00
N TYR A 54 -12.85 35.48 -6.90
CA TYR A 54 -13.19 34.41 -7.85
C TYR A 54 -13.63 34.95 -9.21
N LEU A 55 -14.36 36.07 -9.23
CA LEU A 55 -14.76 36.71 -10.48
C LEU A 55 -13.58 37.36 -11.21
N ARG A 56 -12.60 37.92 -10.44
CA ARG A 56 -11.31 38.38 -10.99
C ARG A 56 -10.52 37.23 -11.62
N PHE A 57 -10.50 36.10 -10.94
CA PHE A 57 -9.85 34.88 -11.42
C PHE A 57 -10.47 34.40 -12.73
N VAL A 58 -11.79 34.23 -12.80
CA VAL A 58 -12.50 33.80 -14.02
C VAL A 58 -12.31 34.80 -15.17
N TYR A 59 -12.32 36.08 -14.86
CA TYR A 59 -12.05 37.12 -15.86
C TYR A 59 -10.62 37.04 -16.40
N ALA A 60 -9.63 36.91 -15.52
CA ALA A 60 -8.21 36.82 -15.88
C ALA A 60 -7.87 35.57 -16.70
N CYS A 61 -8.49 34.41 -16.35
CA CYS A 61 -8.24 33.14 -17.03
C CYS A 61 -9.03 32.94 -18.33
N MET A 62 -10.25 33.55 -18.47
CA MET A 62 -11.14 33.24 -19.59
C MET A 62 -11.51 34.40 -20.48
N LEU A 63 -11.47 35.62 -19.99
CA LEU A 63 -12.06 36.77 -20.71
C LEU A 63 -11.03 37.87 -21.01
N LYS A 64 -9.89 37.89 -20.30
CA LYS A 64 -8.84 38.88 -20.58
C LYS A 64 -8.15 38.53 -21.91
N PRO A 65 -8.12 39.44 -22.93
CA PRO A 65 -7.30 39.19 -24.10
C PRO A 65 -5.84 39.13 -23.70
N HIS A 66 -5.22 37.97 -23.82
CA HIS A 66 -3.80 37.84 -23.66
C HIS A 66 -3.10 38.29 -24.93
N ASP A 67 -2.13 39.19 -24.80
CA ASP A 67 -1.36 39.68 -25.94
C ASP A 67 -0.62 38.51 -26.60
N ARG A 68 -1.09 38.11 -27.78
CA ARG A 68 -0.49 37.03 -28.57
C ARG A 68 0.89 37.37 -29.12
N CYS A 69 1.30 38.67 -29.03
CA CYS A 69 2.53 39.16 -29.61
C CYS A 69 3.82 38.89 -28.81
N SER A 70 3.74 38.41 -27.56
CA SER A 70 4.93 38.22 -26.70
C SER A 70 5.40 36.76 -26.68
N THR A 71 5.51 36.11 -27.83
CA THR A 71 6.08 34.71 -27.88
C THR A 71 7.57 34.65 -27.65
N VAL A 72 8.26 35.78 -27.55
CA VAL A 72 9.73 35.88 -27.42
C VAL A 72 10.18 36.09 -25.96
N ASP A 73 9.31 36.67 -25.09
CA ASP A 73 9.65 36.96 -23.70
C ASP A 73 8.67 36.24 -22.73
N GLN A 74 9.15 35.16 -22.14
CA GLN A 74 8.44 34.38 -21.14
C GLN A 74 8.12 35.21 -19.88
N GLN A 75 9.02 36.07 -19.45
CA GLN A 75 8.83 36.89 -18.26
C GLN A 75 7.69 37.87 -18.44
N GLY A 76 7.67 38.60 -19.56
CA GLY A 76 6.58 39.54 -19.87
C GLY A 76 5.21 38.85 -19.97
N ALA A 77 5.18 37.62 -20.49
CA ALA A 77 3.98 36.85 -20.61
C ALA A 77 3.42 36.38 -19.25
N LEU A 78 4.29 35.91 -18.35
CA LEU A 78 3.95 35.51 -16.98
C LEU A 78 3.53 36.73 -16.15
N GLU A 79 4.25 37.82 -16.25
CA GLU A 79 3.94 39.07 -15.56
C GLU A 79 2.57 39.61 -15.95
N SER A 80 2.20 39.61 -17.25
CA SER A 80 0.88 39.99 -17.73
C SER A 80 -0.23 39.12 -17.14
N PHE A 81 0.05 37.84 -16.87
CA PHE A 81 -0.90 36.92 -16.26
C PHE A 81 -1.02 37.15 -14.75
N TYR A 82 0.12 37.33 -14.03
CA TYR A 82 0.13 37.40 -12.57
C TYR A 82 -0.12 38.78 -11.99
N SER A 83 0.28 39.87 -12.65
CA SER A 83 0.14 41.25 -12.13
C SER A 83 -1.28 41.61 -11.70
N ALA A 84 -2.29 41.15 -12.43
CA ALA A 84 -3.69 41.43 -12.13
C ALA A 84 -4.25 40.63 -10.92
N GLN A 85 -3.59 39.57 -10.49
CA GLN A 85 -4.12 38.63 -9.49
C GLN A 85 -3.14 38.30 -8.34
N ALA A 86 -1.93 38.88 -8.30
CA ALA A 86 -0.92 38.56 -7.31
C ALA A 86 -1.45 38.69 -5.87
N ASN A 87 -2.18 39.77 -5.54
CA ASN A 87 -2.75 40.01 -4.22
C ASN A 87 -3.90 39.08 -3.81
N VAL A 88 -4.53 38.37 -4.76
CA VAL A 88 -5.63 37.43 -4.50
C VAL A 88 -5.24 36.01 -4.86
N TYR A 89 -3.98 35.80 -5.26
CA TYR A 89 -3.46 34.55 -5.76
C TYR A 89 -3.70 33.38 -4.79
N ASP A 90 -3.29 33.50 -3.54
CA ASP A 90 -3.38 32.42 -2.57
C ASP A 90 -4.83 32.05 -2.23
N SER A 91 -5.72 33.04 -2.12
CA SER A 91 -7.13 32.80 -1.81
C SER A 91 -7.85 32.05 -2.92
N THR A 92 -7.52 32.34 -4.19
CA THR A 92 -8.11 31.71 -5.35
C THR A 92 -7.49 30.34 -5.68
N ARG A 93 -6.19 30.21 -5.47
CA ARG A 93 -5.42 29.02 -5.80
C ARG A 93 -5.41 27.92 -4.73
N ARG A 94 -5.70 28.21 -3.48
CA ARG A 94 -5.70 27.25 -2.37
C ARG A 94 -6.58 26.01 -2.64
N ARG A 95 -7.70 26.16 -3.35
CA ARG A 95 -8.57 25.03 -3.72
C ARG A 95 -8.08 24.30 -4.98
N LEU A 96 -7.39 24.99 -5.87
CA LEU A 96 -6.88 24.45 -7.13
C LEU A 96 -5.57 23.68 -6.91
N LEU A 97 -4.62 24.31 -6.21
CA LEU A 97 -3.25 23.80 -6.03
C LEU A 97 -3.17 22.92 -4.78
N ARG A 98 -3.78 21.72 -4.86
CA ARG A 98 -3.79 20.73 -3.78
C ARG A 98 -2.44 20.01 -3.65
N GLY A 99 -2.18 19.42 -2.48
CA GLY A 99 -1.02 18.57 -2.23
C GLY A 99 0.27 19.31 -1.88
N ARG A 100 0.31 20.66 -1.89
CA ARG A 100 1.48 21.44 -1.47
C ARG A 100 1.82 21.18 0.00
N GLU A 101 0.83 21.33 0.86
CA GLU A 101 0.94 21.09 2.29
C GLU A 101 1.34 19.62 2.57
N ASP A 102 0.75 18.68 1.84
CA ASP A 102 1.05 17.24 1.96
C ASP A 102 2.51 16.96 1.58
N MET A 103 2.98 17.50 0.45
CA MET A 103 4.38 17.37 0.01
C MET A 103 5.36 17.91 1.05
N LEU A 104 5.09 19.10 1.58
CA LEU A 104 5.96 19.73 2.58
C LEU A 104 5.96 18.93 3.90
N ALA A 105 4.81 18.42 4.35
CA ALA A 105 4.74 17.57 5.54
C ALA A 105 5.55 16.27 5.39
N ILE A 106 5.47 15.62 4.22
CA ILE A 106 6.27 14.42 3.92
C ILE A 106 7.76 14.75 3.90
N LEU A 107 8.17 15.86 3.30
CA LEU A 107 9.57 16.29 3.26
C LEU A 107 10.11 16.57 4.65
N VAL A 108 9.36 17.29 5.49
CA VAL A 108 9.72 17.54 6.88
C VAL A 108 9.92 16.24 7.65
N ALA A 109 8.98 15.31 7.54
CA ALA A 109 9.07 14.00 8.20
C ALA A 109 10.35 13.25 7.82
N LYS A 110 10.74 13.31 6.53
CA LYS A 110 11.97 12.66 6.04
C LYS A 110 13.24 13.40 6.46
N LEU A 111 13.24 14.74 6.45
CA LEU A 111 14.39 15.54 6.89
C LEU A 111 14.64 15.34 8.39
N GLN A 112 13.61 15.36 9.24
CA GLN A 112 13.75 15.14 10.67
C GLN A 112 14.34 13.76 10.98
N GLY A 113 13.94 12.73 10.24
CA GLY A 113 14.52 11.38 10.35
C GLY A 113 16.01 11.33 10.00
N LYS A 114 16.48 12.16 9.05
CA LYS A 114 17.89 12.26 8.66
C LYS A 114 18.73 13.08 9.62
N MET A 115 18.19 14.16 10.17
CA MET A 115 18.91 15.07 11.09
C MET A 115 19.24 14.42 12.43
N GLY A 116 18.45 13.41 12.88
CA GLY A 116 18.76 12.64 14.08
C GLY A 116 20.04 11.79 13.98
N SER A 117 20.60 11.63 12.79
CA SER A 117 21.79 10.83 12.50
C SER A 117 22.99 11.61 11.96
N ALA A 118 22.91 12.92 11.77
CA ALA A 118 23.97 13.72 11.10
C ALA A 118 24.41 14.96 11.88
N GLU A 119 25.68 15.23 11.80
CA GLU A 119 26.41 16.39 12.31
C GLU A 119 25.66 17.73 12.11
N GLY A 120 25.12 18.26 13.16
CA GLY A 120 24.80 19.64 13.57
C GLY A 120 24.52 20.78 12.56
N ARG A 121 24.65 20.60 11.25
CA ARG A 121 24.42 21.63 10.23
C ARG A 121 22.94 21.74 9.88
N LYS A 122 22.41 22.99 9.92
CA LYS A 122 21.05 23.25 9.43
C LYS A 122 20.98 23.10 7.91
N PRO A 123 19.85 22.58 7.35
CA PRO A 123 19.69 22.39 5.91
C PRO A 123 19.52 23.73 5.16
N ILE A 124 19.94 23.74 3.89
CA ILE A 124 19.71 24.83 2.93
C ILE A 124 18.56 24.41 2.00
N TRP A 125 17.57 25.29 1.84
CA TRP A 125 16.37 25.04 1.05
C TRP A 125 16.23 26.00 -0.13
N TYR A 126 15.95 25.48 -1.32
CA TYR A 126 15.58 26.22 -2.53
C TYR A 126 14.13 25.93 -2.91
N ASP A 127 13.26 26.93 -2.93
CA ASP A 127 11.88 26.85 -3.42
C ASP A 127 11.79 27.44 -4.83
N ILE A 128 11.83 26.58 -5.85
CA ILE A 128 11.90 26.96 -7.27
C ILE A 128 10.49 27.18 -7.83
N GLY A 129 10.21 28.39 -8.32
CA GLY A 129 8.88 28.85 -8.66
C GLY A 129 8.01 29.05 -7.41
N GLY A 130 8.63 29.59 -6.34
CA GLY A 130 8.01 29.75 -5.02
C GLY A 130 6.87 30.76 -4.96
N GLY A 131 6.69 31.55 -6.02
CA GLY A 131 5.58 32.50 -6.18
C GLY A 131 5.50 33.51 -5.03
N THR A 132 4.36 33.53 -4.36
CA THR A 132 4.08 34.43 -3.23
C THR A 132 4.73 34.03 -1.90
N GLY A 133 5.53 32.96 -1.86
CA GLY A 133 6.14 32.43 -0.63
C GLY A 133 5.19 31.62 0.26
N TYR A 134 4.09 31.10 -0.29
CA TYR A 134 3.13 30.30 0.45
C TYR A 134 3.76 29.01 1.03
N ASN A 135 4.65 28.36 0.29
CA ASN A 135 5.35 27.16 0.78
C ASN A 135 6.17 27.46 2.03
N ILE A 136 6.81 28.63 2.09
CA ILE A 136 7.61 29.05 3.26
C ILE A 136 6.71 29.26 4.48
N GLU A 137 5.54 29.88 4.29
CA GLU A 137 4.56 30.05 5.38
C GLU A 137 4.03 28.71 5.90
N VAL A 138 3.81 27.72 5.02
CA VAL A 138 3.41 26.35 5.44
C VAL A 138 4.55 25.66 6.17
N MET A 139 5.77 25.76 5.66
CA MET A 139 6.95 25.16 6.29
C MET A 139 7.22 25.77 7.67
N ASP A 140 7.01 27.09 7.82
CA ASP A 140 7.15 27.77 9.11
C ASP A 140 6.19 27.24 10.17
N LYS A 141 4.95 26.97 9.78
CA LYS A 141 3.94 26.32 10.66
C LYS A 141 4.33 24.89 11.04
N LEU A 142 5.07 24.18 10.19
CA LEU A 142 5.46 22.78 10.43
C LEU A 142 6.69 22.68 11.34
N VAL A 143 7.72 23.51 11.11
CA VAL A 143 9.03 23.37 11.80
C VAL A 143 9.66 24.67 12.29
N GLY A 144 9.12 25.84 11.95
CA GLY A 144 9.75 27.13 12.25
C GLY A 144 10.97 27.36 11.36
N VAL A 145 10.82 28.18 10.30
CA VAL A 145 11.82 28.33 9.23
C VAL A 145 13.16 28.83 9.77
N ASP A 146 13.19 29.89 10.58
CA ASP A 146 14.44 30.44 11.12
C ASP A 146 15.20 29.48 12.06
N GLY A 147 14.46 28.62 12.74
CA GLY A 147 15.03 27.64 13.65
C GLY A 147 15.60 26.40 12.95
N PHE A 148 14.92 25.96 11.90
CA PHE A 148 15.18 24.69 11.25
C PHE A 148 16.18 24.81 10.09
N PHE A 149 16.06 25.82 9.21
CA PHE A 149 16.93 26.02 8.05
C PHE A 149 18.06 27.01 8.35
N ASP A 150 19.20 26.81 7.68
CA ASP A 150 20.31 27.80 7.66
C ASP A 150 19.95 28.96 6.73
N GLN A 151 19.61 28.62 5.48
CA GLN A 151 19.18 29.60 4.47
C GLN A 151 18.01 29.01 3.65
N VAL A 152 17.12 29.89 3.23
CA VAL A 152 16.00 29.59 2.34
C VAL A 152 16.02 30.55 1.16
N PHE A 153 16.09 30.02 -0.05
CA PHE A 153 16.07 30.79 -1.28
C PHE A 153 14.73 30.53 -2.00
N LEU A 154 13.91 31.58 -2.11
CA LEU A 154 12.75 31.58 -2.96
C LEU A 154 13.14 32.13 -4.32
N VAL A 155 12.96 31.34 -5.37
CA VAL A 155 13.30 31.73 -6.77
C VAL A 155 12.00 31.78 -7.57
N ASP A 156 11.68 32.90 -8.17
CA ASP A 156 10.55 33.06 -9.08
C ASP A 156 10.87 34.09 -10.19
N LEU A 157 10.27 33.92 -11.36
CA LEU A 157 10.49 34.79 -12.51
C LEU A 157 9.58 36.03 -12.50
N SER A 158 8.41 35.96 -11.82
CA SER A 158 7.43 37.05 -11.77
C SER A 158 7.80 38.09 -10.73
N THR A 159 7.99 39.34 -11.18
CA THR A 159 8.29 40.47 -10.30
C THR A 159 7.17 40.74 -9.30
N SER A 160 5.91 40.72 -9.79
CA SER A 160 4.73 40.92 -8.94
C SER A 160 4.57 39.86 -7.82
N LEU A 161 4.88 38.58 -8.11
CA LEU A 161 4.82 37.53 -7.08
C LEU A 161 5.97 37.66 -6.10
N CYS A 162 7.17 37.98 -6.57
CA CYS A 162 8.37 38.26 -5.73
C CYS A 162 8.15 39.44 -4.77
N GLU A 163 7.44 40.49 -5.18
CA GLU A 163 7.08 41.63 -4.29
C GLU A 163 6.17 41.12 -3.14
N VAL A 164 5.11 40.36 -3.46
CA VAL A 164 4.24 39.76 -2.43
C VAL A 164 5.03 38.85 -1.50
N ALA A 165 5.98 38.08 -2.05
CA ALA A 165 6.84 37.22 -1.23
C ALA A 165 7.73 38.03 -0.28
N ARG A 166 8.36 39.15 -0.74
CA ARG A 166 9.15 40.03 0.11
C ARG A 166 8.33 40.70 1.22
N GLU A 167 7.12 41.15 0.90
CA GLU A 167 6.19 41.66 1.91
C GLU A 167 5.85 40.59 2.96
N ARG A 168 5.63 39.33 2.53
CA ARG A 168 5.36 38.20 3.43
C ARG A 168 6.56 37.88 4.31
N VAL A 169 7.78 37.85 3.76
CA VAL A 169 9.03 37.68 4.53
C VAL A 169 9.16 38.74 5.60
N HIS A 170 8.97 40.01 5.24
CA HIS A 170 9.05 41.14 6.17
C HIS A 170 7.98 41.03 7.27
N LYS A 171 6.73 40.74 6.88
CA LYS A 171 5.60 40.63 7.81
C LYS A 171 5.80 39.52 8.85
N ASN A 172 6.34 38.36 8.44
CA ASN A 172 6.59 37.24 9.35
C ASN A 172 7.92 37.34 10.09
N GLY A 173 8.79 38.29 9.73
CA GLY A 173 10.06 38.54 10.40
C GLY A 173 11.13 37.49 10.15
N TRP A 174 11.02 36.70 9.05
CA TRP A 174 12.01 35.67 8.71
C TRP A 174 13.36 36.30 8.31
N LYS A 175 14.45 35.87 8.95
CA LYS A 175 15.77 36.45 8.80
C LYS A 175 16.66 35.71 7.80
N ASN A 176 16.38 34.42 7.59
CA ASN A 176 17.16 33.53 6.77
C ASN A 176 16.53 33.27 5.39
N VAL A 177 15.51 34.04 5.00
CA VAL A 177 14.81 33.89 3.72
C VAL A 177 15.24 34.98 2.73
N THR A 178 15.72 34.57 1.55
CA THR A 178 16.12 35.46 0.45
C THR A 178 15.22 35.23 -0.75
N VAL A 179 14.61 36.31 -1.30
CA VAL A 179 13.75 36.27 -2.49
C VAL A 179 14.57 36.72 -3.71
N LEU A 180 14.75 35.76 -4.64
CA LEU A 180 15.50 35.93 -5.91
C LEU A 180 14.52 36.04 -7.07
N CYS A 181 14.36 37.23 -7.66
CA CYS A 181 13.53 37.44 -8.84
C CYS A 181 14.38 37.22 -10.11
N GLN A 182 14.49 35.97 -10.54
CA GLN A 182 15.28 35.55 -11.69
C GLN A 182 14.84 34.22 -12.27
N ASP A 183 15.33 33.93 -13.49
CA ASP A 183 15.10 32.64 -14.12
C ASP A 183 15.76 31.49 -13.30
N ALA A 184 15.07 30.41 -13.11
CA ALA A 184 15.59 29.24 -12.41
C ALA A 184 16.90 28.69 -13.01
N ARG A 185 17.12 28.90 -14.33
CA ARG A 185 18.32 28.49 -15.04
C ARG A 185 19.54 29.35 -14.71
N SER A 186 19.33 30.57 -14.20
CA SER A 186 20.39 31.52 -13.88
C SER A 186 20.74 31.56 -12.38
N VAL A 187 20.17 30.69 -11.59
CA VAL A 187 20.47 30.63 -10.15
C VAL A 187 21.91 30.19 -9.92
N ALA A 188 22.67 31.05 -9.26
CA ALA A 188 24.02 30.70 -8.82
C ALA A 188 23.92 29.87 -7.52
N CYS A 189 24.08 28.56 -7.63
CA CYS A 189 24.15 27.65 -6.51
C CYS A 189 25.42 26.80 -6.62
N GLN A 190 26.05 26.55 -5.48
CA GLN A 190 27.20 25.63 -5.48
C GLN A 190 26.68 24.18 -5.70
N PRO A 191 27.31 23.42 -6.60
CA PRO A 191 26.93 22.01 -6.80
C PRO A 191 26.93 21.23 -5.49
N GLY A 192 25.91 20.48 -5.25
CA GLY A 192 25.76 19.63 -4.07
C GLY A 192 25.49 20.37 -2.75
N SER A 193 25.09 21.65 -2.77
CA SER A 193 24.88 22.45 -1.55
C SER A 193 23.41 22.46 -1.05
N ALA A 194 22.43 22.15 -1.90
CA ALA A 194 21.01 22.20 -1.56
C ALA A 194 20.57 20.90 -0.84
N ASP A 195 20.19 21.00 0.42
CA ASP A 195 19.66 19.86 1.18
C ASP A 195 18.18 19.60 0.89
N LEU A 196 17.46 20.65 0.48
CA LEU A 196 16.07 20.55 0.07
C LEU A 196 15.82 21.42 -1.17
N ILE A 197 15.14 20.84 -2.15
CA ILE A 197 14.62 21.59 -3.30
C ILE A 197 13.12 21.31 -3.40
N THR A 198 12.30 22.34 -3.60
CA THR A 198 10.86 22.20 -3.81
C THR A 198 10.40 22.88 -5.09
N MET A 199 9.44 22.26 -5.77
CA MET A 199 8.73 22.82 -6.93
C MET A 199 7.23 22.58 -6.77
N SER A 200 6.45 23.65 -6.70
CA SER A 200 5.03 23.55 -6.47
C SER A 200 4.26 24.21 -7.61
N TYR A 201 3.72 23.39 -8.53
CA TYR A 201 2.99 23.86 -9.71
C TYR A 201 3.77 24.86 -10.58
N SER A 202 5.08 24.69 -10.61
CA SER A 202 5.99 25.51 -11.39
C SER A 202 6.57 24.76 -12.59
N LEU A 203 6.81 23.45 -12.47
CA LEU A 203 7.43 22.67 -13.54
C LEU A 203 6.55 22.61 -14.80
N SER A 204 5.23 22.56 -14.67
CA SER A 204 4.29 22.59 -15.79
C SER A 204 4.28 23.94 -16.53
N MET A 205 4.81 25.00 -15.93
CA MET A 205 4.89 26.35 -16.52
C MET A 205 6.25 26.67 -17.12
N ILE A 206 7.26 25.83 -16.91
CA ILE A 206 8.62 26.02 -17.45
C ILE A 206 8.72 25.32 -18.80
N PRO A 207 8.91 26.06 -19.94
CA PRO A 207 9.01 25.43 -21.26
C PRO A 207 10.25 24.52 -21.38
N ASP A 208 11.43 25.03 -21.01
CA ASP A 208 12.69 24.30 -21.01
C ASP A 208 12.92 23.63 -19.66
N TYR A 209 12.06 22.68 -19.33
CA TYR A 209 12.13 21.95 -18.07
C TYR A 209 13.33 21.00 -17.99
N TYR A 210 13.86 20.53 -19.11
CA TYR A 210 15.06 19.69 -19.14
C TYR A 210 16.25 20.39 -18.50
N SER A 211 16.58 21.60 -18.97
CA SER A 211 17.70 22.39 -18.43
C SER A 211 17.53 22.71 -16.94
N VAL A 212 16.29 23.01 -16.49
CA VAL A 212 16.03 23.28 -15.07
C VAL A 212 16.18 22.01 -14.24
N VAL A 213 15.65 20.87 -14.67
CA VAL A 213 15.76 19.60 -13.95
C VAL A 213 17.23 19.15 -13.87
N ASP A 214 18.02 19.32 -14.93
CA ASP A 214 19.45 19.00 -14.92
C ASP A 214 20.22 19.90 -13.94
N LEU A 215 19.93 21.18 -13.94
CA LEU A 215 20.55 22.15 -13.05
C LEU A 215 20.26 21.84 -11.57
N ILE A 216 18.99 21.61 -11.22
CA ILE A 216 18.61 21.29 -9.83
C ILE A 216 19.16 19.91 -9.40
N THR A 217 19.34 18.97 -10.33
CA THR A 217 20.03 17.70 -10.04
C THR A 217 21.49 17.95 -9.60
N ALA A 218 22.19 18.89 -10.26
CA ALA A 218 23.55 19.26 -9.88
C ALA A 218 23.63 20.02 -8.54
N PHE A 219 22.60 20.79 -8.19
CA PHE A 219 22.52 21.53 -6.93
C PHE A 219 22.27 20.65 -5.73
N LEU A 220 21.51 19.56 -5.92
CA LEU A 220 21.07 18.70 -4.84
C LEU A 220 22.24 18.04 -4.13
N ALA A 221 22.32 18.19 -2.82
CA ALA A 221 23.33 17.55 -1.97
C ALA A 221 23.24 16.01 -2.08
N PRO A 222 24.31 15.25 -1.80
CA PRO A 222 24.29 13.79 -1.85
C PRO A 222 23.17 13.17 -1.02
N LYS A 223 22.88 13.73 0.16
CA LYS A 223 21.78 13.32 1.05
C LYS A 223 20.52 14.19 0.90
N GLY A 224 20.52 15.13 -0.06
CA GLY A 224 19.44 16.08 -0.28
C GLY A 224 18.15 15.42 -0.76
N LEU A 225 17.05 16.14 -0.59
CA LEU A 225 15.72 15.74 -1.04
C LEU A 225 15.14 16.74 -2.02
N ILE A 226 14.42 16.23 -3.01
CA ILE A 226 13.59 17.07 -3.89
C ILE A 226 12.12 16.69 -3.69
N GLY A 227 11.26 17.70 -3.60
CA GLY A 227 9.81 17.56 -3.58
C GLY A 227 9.16 18.29 -4.73
N ILE A 228 8.31 17.60 -5.48
CA ILE A 228 7.56 18.20 -6.59
C ILE A 228 6.11 17.89 -6.42
N VAL A 229 5.25 18.89 -6.54
CA VAL A 229 3.80 18.72 -6.72
C VAL A 229 3.39 19.48 -7.96
N ASP A 230 2.75 18.80 -8.91
CA ASP A 230 2.31 19.44 -10.16
C ASP A 230 1.15 18.70 -10.82
N PHE A 231 0.50 19.34 -11.77
CA PHE A 231 -0.49 18.70 -12.63
C PHE A 231 0.16 17.72 -13.60
N TYR A 232 -0.61 16.71 -14.02
CA TYR A 232 -0.14 15.77 -15.05
C TYR A 232 -1.29 15.15 -15.82
N VAL A 233 -0.96 14.57 -16.99
CA VAL A 233 -1.84 13.68 -17.75
C VAL A 233 -1.00 12.58 -18.39
N GLN A 234 -1.27 11.32 -18.03
CA GLN A 234 -0.55 10.15 -18.56
C GLN A 234 -1.51 8.99 -18.82
N SER A 235 -1.14 8.09 -19.75
CA SER A 235 -1.83 6.81 -19.95
C SER A 235 -1.12 5.67 -19.21
N VAL A 236 -1.81 4.56 -19.00
CA VAL A 236 -1.21 3.35 -18.38
C VAL A 236 -0.09 2.78 -19.25
N VAL A 237 -0.25 2.84 -20.58
CA VAL A 237 0.71 2.27 -21.55
C VAL A 237 2.09 2.91 -21.39
N ASP A 238 2.14 4.22 -21.11
CA ASP A 238 3.39 4.96 -20.98
C ASP A 238 4.19 4.59 -19.70
N ILE A 239 3.55 3.88 -18.76
CA ILE A 239 4.08 3.63 -17.40
C ILE A 239 4.44 2.17 -17.17
N SER A 240 3.78 1.25 -17.89
CA SER A 240 3.87 -0.20 -17.62
C SER A 240 5.28 -0.79 -17.68
N SER A 241 6.20 -0.17 -18.43
CA SER A 241 7.59 -0.58 -18.54
C SER A 241 8.54 0.11 -17.55
N ARG A 242 8.03 0.99 -16.68
CA ARG A 242 8.85 1.85 -15.81
C ARG A 242 8.77 1.43 -14.35
N ASN A 243 9.53 0.43 -13.98
CA ASN A 243 9.55 -0.10 -12.61
C ASN A 243 10.17 0.85 -11.56
N TYR A 244 10.84 1.91 -12.00
CA TYR A 244 11.50 2.87 -11.12
C TYR A 244 10.59 4.02 -10.66
N CYS A 245 9.39 4.18 -11.23
CA CYS A 245 8.52 5.34 -10.90
C CYS A 245 7.66 5.18 -9.63
N GLY A 246 7.89 4.17 -8.82
CA GLY A 246 7.25 4.02 -7.52
C GLY A 246 5.82 3.49 -7.54
N GLY A 247 5.34 3.03 -8.70
CA GLY A 247 4.02 2.42 -8.88
C GLY A 247 3.10 3.16 -9.84
N ALA A 248 2.17 2.42 -10.43
CA ALA A 248 1.25 2.91 -11.46
C ALA A 248 -0.18 3.18 -10.94
N PHE A 249 -0.44 2.95 -9.63
CA PHE A 249 -1.77 3.08 -9.05
C PHE A 249 -2.32 4.50 -9.21
N ASP A 250 -3.59 4.62 -9.66
CA ASP A 250 -4.30 5.89 -9.94
C ASP A 250 -3.59 6.86 -10.92
N ARG A 251 -2.54 6.39 -11.60
CA ARG A 251 -1.75 7.21 -12.51
C ARG A 251 -2.44 7.43 -13.86
N HIS A 252 -3.25 6.46 -14.29
CA HIS A 252 -3.95 6.52 -15.55
C HIS A 252 -4.99 7.64 -15.60
N VAL A 253 -4.89 8.50 -16.60
CA VAL A 253 -5.94 9.44 -16.98
C VAL A 253 -6.51 8.98 -18.31
N ASN A 254 -7.83 8.77 -18.40
CA ASN A 254 -8.47 8.31 -19.61
C ASN A 254 -8.29 9.31 -20.77
N TRP A 255 -8.48 8.86 -22.01
CA TRP A 255 -8.23 9.68 -23.20
C TRP A 255 -9.00 11.01 -23.18
N PHE A 256 -10.28 10.98 -22.79
CA PHE A 256 -11.11 12.19 -22.74
C PHE A 256 -10.59 13.18 -21.68
N GLY A 257 -10.26 12.69 -20.49
CA GLY A 257 -9.69 13.51 -19.43
C GLY A 257 -8.34 14.12 -19.82
N ARG A 258 -7.47 13.36 -20.53
CA ARG A 258 -6.19 13.89 -21.02
C ARG A 258 -6.41 15.02 -22.02
N MET A 259 -7.32 14.84 -22.99
CA MET A 259 -7.61 15.86 -23.99
C MET A 259 -8.24 17.10 -23.33
N PHE A 260 -9.25 16.91 -22.47
CA PHE A 260 -9.95 17.98 -21.78
C PHE A 260 -9.00 18.83 -20.91
N TRP A 261 -8.23 18.20 -20.03
CA TRP A 261 -7.34 18.92 -19.13
C TRP A 261 -6.19 19.59 -19.87
N ARG A 262 -5.63 18.98 -20.93
CA ARG A 262 -4.62 19.66 -21.78
C ARG A 262 -5.17 20.92 -22.37
N THR A 263 -6.30 20.86 -23.06
CA THR A 263 -6.93 22.03 -23.70
C THR A 263 -7.31 23.10 -22.67
N TRP A 264 -7.83 22.68 -21.50
CA TRP A 264 -8.22 23.62 -20.45
C TRP A 264 -7.04 24.39 -19.89
N PHE A 265 -5.95 23.71 -19.55
CA PHE A 265 -4.77 24.32 -18.94
C PHE A 265 -3.88 25.04 -19.96
N GLU A 266 -3.93 24.68 -21.23
CA GLU A 266 -3.21 25.37 -22.30
C GLU A 266 -3.64 26.83 -22.41
N ALA A 267 -4.91 27.15 -22.13
CA ALA A 267 -5.40 28.52 -22.04
C ALA A 267 -4.71 29.35 -20.95
N ASP A 268 -4.30 28.71 -19.85
CA ASP A 268 -3.55 29.33 -18.75
C ASP A 268 -2.01 29.17 -18.90
N ARG A 269 -1.51 28.75 -20.08
CA ARG A 269 -0.09 28.49 -20.38
C ARG A 269 0.55 27.39 -19.52
N VAL A 270 -0.24 26.55 -18.92
CA VAL A 270 0.20 25.36 -18.20
C VAL A 270 0.23 24.19 -19.18
N ASN A 271 1.42 23.68 -19.45
CA ASN A 271 1.60 22.57 -20.38
C ASN A 271 1.58 21.24 -19.63
N LEU A 272 0.49 20.48 -19.76
CA LEU A 272 0.32 19.15 -19.18
C LEU A 272 0.94 18.07 -20.09
N ASP A 273 2.25 18.12 -20.27
CA ASP A 273 3.00 17.07 -20.95
C ASP A 273 3.44 15.97 -19.94
N GLY A 274 3.14 14.71 -20.29
CA GLY A 274 3.56 13.55 -19.50
C GLY A 274 5.09 13.42 -19.38
N GLY A 275 5.83 13.87 -20.38
CA GLY A 275 7.28 13.85 -20.42
C GLY A 275 7.96 14.60 -19.28
N ARG A 276 7.32 15.62 -18.70
CA ARG A 276 7.86 16.37 -17.55
C ARG A 276 8.05 15.49 -16.33
N ARG A 277 7.00 14.79 -15.92
CA ARG A 277 7.06 13.85 -14.80
C ARG A 277 8.02 12.69 -15.11
N ASP A 278 7.98 12.19 -16.33
CA ASP A 278 8.86 11.11 -16.77
C ASP A 278 10.32 11.49 -16.68
N TYR A 279 10.68 12.71 -17.05
CA TYR A 279 12.04 13.19 -16.95
C TYR A 279 12.50 13.38 -15.51
N VAL A 280 11.65 13.88 -14.63
CA VAL A 280 11.92 13.95 -13.19
C VAL A 280 12.20 12.55 -12.62
N GLU A 281 11.34 11.57 -12.92
CA GLU A 281 11.52 10.19 -12.45
C GLU A 281 12.75 9.51 -13.06
N TYR A 282 13.18 9.91 -14.23
CA TYR A 282 14.43 9.46 -14.86
C TYR A 282 15.66 10.08 -14.19
N ARG A 283 15.63 11.37 -13.85
CA ARG A 283 16.79 12.11 -13.32
C ARG A 283 17.04 11.89 -11.84
N PHE A 284 16.01 11.58 -11.07
CA PHE A 284 16.11 11.38 -9.63
C PHE A 284 15.77 9.94 -9.23
N GLY A 285 16.28 9.50 -8.10
CA GLY A 285 15.84 8.30 -7.43
C GLY A 285 14.48 8.55 -6.77
N THR A 286 13.44 7.77 -7.15
CA THR A 286 12.10 7.91 -6.59
C THR A 286 12.06 7.35 -5.18
N ILE A 287 11.86 8.19 -4.18
CA ILE A 287 11.58 7.76 -2.81
C ILE A 287 10.09 7.50 -2.62
N LEU A 288 9.25 8.45 -3.06
CA LEU A 288 7.81 8.37 -2.97
C LEU A 288 7.19 9.10 -4.16
N SER A 289 6.25 8.45 -4.84
CA SER A 289 5.48 9.06 -5.91
C SER A 289 4.02 8.69 -5.76
N THR A 290 3.12 9.69 -5.73
CA THR A 290 1.68 9.47 -5.58
C THR A 290 0.93 10.17 -6.68
N SER A 291 -0.20 9.61 -7.07
CA SER A 291 -1.13 10.18 -8.03
C SER A 291 -2.44 10.51 -7.32
N GLN A 292 -2.91 11.74 -7.46
CA GLN A 292 -4.08 12.24 -6.77
C GLN A 292 -5.03 12.95 -7.74
N ARG A 293 -6.27 13.15 -7.30
CA ARG A 293 -7.27 13.90 -8.06
C ARG A 293 -7.98 14.92 -7.21
N ASN A 294 -8.12 16.13 -7.73
CA ASN A 294 -8.88 17.20 -7.10
C ASN A 294 -10.37 17.09 -7.45
N TYR A 295 -11.06 16.13 -6.84
CA TYR A 295 -12.48 15.83 -7.12
C TYR A 295 -13.42 17.03 -6.97
N PRO A 296 -13.29 17.91 -5.96
CA PRO A 296 -14.12 19.10 -5.84
C PRO A 296 -14.07 20.04 -7.06
N LEU A 297 -13.03 19.95 -7.87
CA LEU A 297 -12.85 20.74 -9.09
C LEU A 297 -12.83 19.88 -10.36
N GLY A 298 -13.66 18.82 -10.41
CA GLY A 298 -13.82 17.98 -11.59
C GLY A 298 -12.75 16.89 -11.76
N GLY A 299 -12.02 16.54 -10.70
CA GLY A 299 -11.06 15.44 -10.76
C GLY A 299 -9.73 15.81 -11.44
N ILE A 300 -9.28 17.06 -11.33
CA ILE A 300 -7.99 17.52 -11.88
C ILE A 300 -6.87 16.63 -11.35
N PRO A 301 -6.11 15.95 -12.24
CA PRO A 301 -5.03 15.08 -11.81
C PRO A 301 -3.78 15.87 -11.42
N TYR A 302 -3.21 15.53 -10.27
CA TYR A 302 -1.94 16.04 -9.81
C TYR A 302 -1.13 14.94 -9.16
N TYR A 303 0.19 15.11 -9.07
CA TYR A 303 1.09 14.16 -8.43
C TYR A 303 1.94 14.83 -7.36
N ILE A 304 2.40 14.02 -6.41
CA ILE A 304 3.44 14.38 -5.45
C ILE A 304 4.61 13.44 -5.70
N PHE A 305 5.77 13.98 -5.92
CA PHE A 305 7.02 13.27 -6.10
C PHE A 305 8.03 13.71 -5.04
N ILE A 306 8.58 12.73 -4.32
CA ILE A 306 9.72 12.93 -3.42
C ILE A 306 10.87 12.09 -3.94
N GLY A 307 11.97 12.72 -4.19
CA GLY A 307 13.16 12.07 -4.74
C GLY A 307 14.46 12.45 -4.03
N CYS A 308 15.52 11.75 -4.43
CA CYS A 308 16.90 12.03 -4.03
C CYS A 308 17.82 11.90 -5.24
N ARG A 309 19.11 12.18 -5.08
CA ARG A 309 20.09 11.88 -6.13
C ARG A 309 20.08 10.37 -6.44
N ARG A 310 20.16 10.04 -7.73
CA ARG A 310 20.21 8.65 -8.18
C ARG A 310 21.62 8.06 -8.23
N ASP A 311 22.65 8.89 -7.99
CA ASP A 311 24.07 8.51 -8.15
C ASP A 311 24.43 7.35 -7.22
N ALA A 312 25.17 6.43 -7.78
CA ALA A 312 25.62 5.25 -7.06
C ALA A 312 26.48 5.60 -5.82
N GLU A 313 27.23 6.71 -5.86
CA GLU A 313 28.06 7.16 -4.74
C GLU A 313 27.23 7.63 -3.54
N ALA A 314 26.16 8.43 -3.76
CA ALA A 314 25.26 8.83 -2.69
C ALA A 314 24.52 7.66 -2.08
N PHE A 315 24.32 6.60 -2.86
CA PHE A 315 23.73 5.36 -2.45
C PHE A 315 24.74 4.44 -1.74
N ALA A 316 26.00 4.41 -2.18
CA ALA A 316 27.05 3.57 -1.60
C ALA A 316 27.41 3.97 -0.17
N GLU A 317 27.57 5.28 0.12
CA GLU A 317 27.89 5.74 1.47
C GLU A 317 26.77 5.42 2.50
N GLN A 318 25.51 5.46 2.07
CA GLN A 318 24.36 5.17 2.95
C GLN A 318 23.92 3.70 2.86
N GLY A 319 24.19 3.06 1.74
CA GLY A 319 23.75 1.73 1.40
C GLY A 319 24.67 0.63 1.91
N GLN A 320 25.96 0.90 2.15
CA GLN A 320 26.90 -0.14 2.56
C GLN A 320 26.48 -0.77 3.88
N ASP A 321 26.08 0.01 4.86
CA ASP A 321 25.62 -0.55 6.15
C ASP A 321 24.28 -1.29 6.04
N VAL A 322 23.34 -0.79 5.22
CA VAL A 322 22.06 -1.46 4.95
C VAL A 322 22.25 -2.67 4.04
N LEU A 323 23.14 -2.57 3.07
CA LEU A 323 23.46 -3.66 2.16
C LEU A 323 24.30 -4.74 2.81
N GLU A 324 25.21 -4.39 3.74
CA GLU A 324 25.92 -5.36 4.59
C GLU A 324 24.95 -6.08 5.52
N LYS A 325 23.95 -5.40 6.08
CA LYS A 325 22.87 -6.06 6.85
C LYS A 325 21.98 -6.94 5.97
N LEU A 326 21.75 -6.56 4.72
CA LEU A 326 21.08 -7.40 3.73
C LEU A 326 21.99 -8.56 3.29
N ASP A 327 23.28 -8.31 3.13
CA ASP A 327 24.30 -9.29 2.73
C ASP A 327 24.70 -10.24 3.86
N ALA A 328 24.61 -9.85 5.12
CA ALA A 328 24.79 -10.79 6.26
C ALA A 328 23.74 -11.91 6.26
N ALA A 329 22.69 -11.76 5.42
CA ALA A 329 21.70 -12.78 5.12
C ALA A 329 21.86 -13.36 3.71
N LEU A 330 23.06 -13.38 3.21
CA LEU A 330 23.49 -13.64 1.82
C LEU A 330 22.92 -14.88 1.17
N THR A 331 22.59 -15.88 1.95
CA THR A 331 22.06 -17.13 1.43
C THR A 331 20.56 -17.09 1.17
N GLU A 332 19.89 -16.00 1.54
CA GLU A 332 18.43 -15.96 1.61
C GLU A 332 17.79 -14.90 0.73
N SER A 333 18.58 -13.98 0.20
CA SER A 333 18.03 -12.88 -0.57
C SER A 333 18.75 -12.71 -1.89
N PRO A 334 18.06 -12.94 -3.00
CA PRO A 334 18.58 -12.60 -4.32
C PRO A 334 18.66 -11.07 -4.55
N TYR A 335 18.31 -10.27 -3.55
CA TYR A 335 18.33 -8.81 -3.59
C TYR A 335 19.66 -8.25 -3.14
N LEU A 336 20.71 -8.80 -3.68
CA LEU A 336 22.06 -8.33 -3.46
C LEU A 336 22.26 -6.94 -4.05
N SER A 337 23.20 -6.20 -3.48
CA SER A 337 23.58 -4.92 -4.00
C SER A 337 23.86 -4.98 -5.50
N PRO A 338 23.22 -4.15 -6.31
CA PRO A 338 23.56 -4.03 -7.72
C PRO A 338 25.02 -3.63 -7.96
N MET A 339 25.67 -3.02 -6.97
CA MET A 339 27.07 -2.59 -7.03
C MET A 339 28.06 -3.75 -6.90
N LYS A 340 27.80 -4.71 -6.02
CA LYS A 340 28.60 -5.94 -5.90
C LYS A 340 28.42 -6.88 -7.10
N PHE A 341 27.37 -6.67 -7.88
CA PHE A 341 27.07 -7.51 -9.06
C PHE A 341 28.16 -7.51 -10.13
N ARG A 342 28.88 -6.41 -10.30
CA ARG A 342 30.01 -6.36 -11.26
C ARG A 342 31.14 -7.29 -10.88
N GLU A 343 31.40 -7.46 -9.58
CA GLU A 343 32.46 -8.35 -9.07
C GLU A 343 32.00 -9.82 -9.00
N GLN A 344 30.74 -10.04 -8.62
CA GLN A 344 30.14 -11.39 -8.54
C GLN A 344 29.78 -12.01 -9.88
N ARG A 345 29.67 -11.21 -10.96
CA ARG A 345 29.35 -11.73 -12.31
C ARG A 345 30.28 -12.84 -12.78
N ASN A 346 31.52 -12.84 -12.30
CA ASN A 346 32.51 -13.89 -12.62
C ASN A 346 32.39 -15.13 -11.71
N ILE A 347 31.75 -15.01 -10.55
CA ILE A 347 31.61 -16.10 -9.59
C ILE A 347 30.29 -16.84 -9.80
N ASP A 348 29.23 -16.13 -10.17
CA ASP A 348 27.87 -16.66 -10.28
C ASP A 348 27.50 -17.21 -11.65
N ALA A 349 28.37 -17.04 -12.65
CA ALA A 349 28.16 -17.61 -13.99
C ALA A 349 27.93 -19.13 -13.98
N ASN A 350 28.26 -19.83 -12.90
CA ASN A 350 28.10 -21.25 -12.70
C ASN A 350 27.06 -21.67 -11.67
N ARG A 351 26.27 -20.72 -11.13
CA ARG A 351 25.19 -21.03 -10.16
C ARG A 351 23.84 -20.65 -10.74
N ASP A 352 23.02 -21.64 -11.05
CA ASP A 352 21.59 -21.52 -11.34
C ASP A 352 20.82 -21.14 -10.05
N ILE A 353 21.06 -19.95 -9.51
CA ILE A 353 20.28 -19.44 -8.37
C ILE A 353 19.15 -18.59 -8.96
N PRO A 354 17.89 -18.97 -8.74
CA PRO A 354 16.75 -18.18 -9.18
C PRO A 354 16.79 -16.78 -8.54
N ARG A 355 16.68 -15.76 -9.35
CA ARG A 355 16.72 -14.35 -8.90
C ARG A 355 15.32 -13.75 -8.89
N SER A 356 15.06 -12.77 -8.01
CA SER A 356 13.78 -12.09 -8.06
C SER A 356 13.66 -11.18 -9.28
N LYS A 357 12.44 -11.01 -9.76
CA LYS A 357 12.14 -10.07 -10.86
C LYS A 357 12.55 -8.63 -10.52
N SER A 358 12.45 -8.21 -9.26
CA SER A 358 12.93 -6.90 -8.81
C SER A 358 14.44 -6.75 -8.91
N TYR A 359 15.19 -7.81 -8.60
CA TYR A 359 16.64 -7.83 -8.74
C TYR A 359 17.06 -7.81 -10.22
N GLU A 360 16.43 -8.64 -11.05
CA GLU A 360 16.65 -8.62 -12.51
C GLU A 360 16.32 -7.25 -13.10
N SER A 361 15.21 -6.64 -12.68
CA SER A 361 14.84 -5.28 -13.08
C SER A 361 15.89 -4.24 -12.67
N ALA A 362 16.43 -4.34 -11.45
CA ALA A 362 17.48 -3.44 -10.99
C ALA A 362 18.75 -3.56 -11.82
N ILE A 363 19.14 -4.79 -12.21
CA ILE A 363 20.29 -5.03 -13.07
C ILE A 363 20.07 -4.47 -14.47
N VAL A 364 18.89 -4.72 -15.04
CA VAL A 364 18.51 -4.18 -16.35
C VAL A 364 18.54 -2.66 -16.32
N ASN A 365 18.01 -2.04 -15.26
CA ASN A 365 18.04 -0.61 -15.11
C ASN A 365 19.47 -0.05 -15.04
N LEU A 366 20.34 -0.66 -14.25
CA LEU A 366 21.75 -0.24 -14.16
C LEU A 366 22.49 -0.36 -15.49
N SER A 367 22.26 -1.46 -16.23
CA SER A 367 22.92 -1.66 -17.54
C SER A 367 22.44 -0.67 -18.61
N ASN A 368 21.26 -0.09 -18.45
CA ASN A 368 20.67 0.89 -19.36
C ASN A 368 20.71 2.33 -18.81
N ASP A 369 21.50 2.59 -17.77
CA ASP A 369 21.57 3.89 -17.09
C ASP A 369 20.20 4.44 -16.66
N LEU A 370 19.30 3.57 -16.20
CA LEU A 370 18.00 3.92 -15.65
C LEU A 370 18.07 3.99 -14.11
N PRO A 371 17.18 4.76 -13.47
CA PRO A 371 17.07 4.75 -12.02
C PRO A 371 16.74 3.36 -11.48
N LEU A 372 17.20 3.06 -10.28
CA LEU A 372 16.80 1.84 -9.58
C LEU A 372 15.32 1.87 -9.18
N PRO A 373 14.67 0.73 -8.99
CA PRO A 373 13.35 0.69 -8.40
C PRO A 373 13.28 1.46 -7.08
N SER A 374 12.17 2.15 -6.82
CA SER A 374 11.94 3.02 -5.65
C SER A 374 12.35 2.37 -4.33
N ALA A 375 12.18 1.06 -4.23
CA ALA A 375 12.62 0.28 -3.09
C ALA A 375 14.10 0.49 -2.72
N PHE A 376 15.00 0.72 -3.60
CA PHE A 376 16.42 0.89 -3.31
C PHE A 376 16.77 2.25 -2.71
N TYR A 377 15.96 3.28 -2.96
CA TYR A 377 16.19 4.63 -2.44
C TYR A 377 15.59 4.90 -1.07
N GLN A 378 14.77 4.02 -0.61
CA GLN A 378 14.20 4.07 0.72
C GLN A 378 15.06 3.18 1.63
N GLN A 379 15.60 3.66 2.71
CA GLN A 379 16.60 2.98 3.55
C GLN A 379 16.03 1.93 4.51
N HIS A 380 14.99 1.21 4.13
CA HIS A 380 14.36 0.22 4.97
C HIS A 380 14.59 -1.18 4.42
N HIS A 381 15.27 -2.00 5.12
CA HIS A 381 15.69 -3.34 4.72
C HIS A 381 14.63 -4.43 4.93
N TRP A 382 13.54 -4.16 5.64
CA TRP A 382 12.38 -5.10 5.71
C TRP A 382 11.54 -5.14 4.43
N ARG A 383 12.04 -4.61 3.39
CA ARG A 383 11.36 -4.24 2.20
C ARG A 383 10.82 -5.35 1.38
N ILE A 384 9.89 -4.92 0.81
CA ILE A 384 8.86 -5.24 -0.08
C ILE A 384 9.44 -5.52 -1.43
N TYR A 385 9.35 -6.77 -1.77
CA TYR A 385 9.64 -7.23 -3.10
C TYR A 385 8.33 -7.26 -3.87
N TYR A 386 8.12 -6.24 -4.65
CA TYR A 386 6.89 -6.05 -5.38
C TYR A 386 7.08 -6.51 -6.83
N ASN A 387 6.29 -7.49 -7.26
CA ASN A 387 6.24 -7.88 -8.65
C ASN A 387 5.22 -7.04 -9.39
N ASP A 388 5.68 -5.95 -10.01
CA ASP A 388 4.83 -5.01 -10.75
C ASP A 388 4.16 -5.65 -11.99
N LEU A 389 4.69 -6.78 -12.49
CA LEU A 389 4.18 -7.46 -13.66
C LEU A 389 3.05 -8.46 -13.34
N LEU A 390 2.70 -8.64 -12.09
CA LEU A 390 1.70 -9.62 -11.67
C LEU A 390 0.28 -9.12 -11.98
N GLN A 391 -0.26 -9.55 -13.11
CA GLN A 391 -1.62 -9.17 -13.56
C GLN A 391 -2.73 -9.68 -12.63
N LYS A 392 -2.47 -10.75 -11.89
CA LYS A 392 -3.44 -11.36 -10.95
C LYS A 392 -3.83 -10.45 -9.78
N HIS A 393 -3.11 -9.36 -9.53
CA HIS A 393 -3.48 -8.38 -8.51
C HIS A 393 -4.88 -7.79 -8.73
N GLN A 394 -5.34 -7.72 -9.97
CA GLN A 394 -6.64 -7.15 -10.31
C GLN A 394 -7.83 -7.95 -9.75
N GLN A 395 -7.66 -9.25 -9.50
CA GLN A 395 -8.73 -10.11 -8.97
C GLN A 395 -9.22 -9.69 -7.56
N PHE A 396 -8.41 -8.96 -6.81
CA PHE A 396 -8.73 -8.54 -5.44
C PHE A 396 -9.49 -7.21 -5.37
N GLY A 397 -9.86 -6.60 -6.50
CA GLY A 397 -10.68 -5.39 -6.54
C GLY A 397 -10.08 -4.22 -5.76
N ASN A 398 -8.75 -4.13 -5.68
CA ASN A 398 -8.02 -3.10 -4.96
C ASN A 398 -8.39 -2.95 -3.46
N GLU A 399 -8.74 -4.06 -2.82
CA GLU A 399 -9.05 -4.14 -1.39
C GLU A 399 -8.31 -5.30 -0.72
N TYR A 400 -7.97 -5.15 0.55
CA TYR A 400 -7.56 -6.30 1.35
C TYR A 400 -8.79 -7.14 1.74
N ILE A 401 -8.59 -8.44 1.89
CA ILE A 401 -9.67 -9.38 2.26
C ILE A 401 -9.86 -9.34 3.77
N TYR A 402 -8.77 -9.51 4.51
CA TYR A 402 -8.76 -9.66 5.96
C TYR A 402 -8.18 -8.43 6.64
N ALA A 403 -8.90 -7.86 7.60
CA ALA A 403 -8.42 -6.78 8.48
C ALA A 403 -7.65 -7.32 9.71
N PHE A 404 -7.76 -8.62 9.99
CA PHE A 404 -7.04 -9.35 11.04
C PHE A 404 -6.94 -10.83 10.67
N ASN A 405 -5.94 -11.54 11.22
CA ASN A 405 -5.72 -12.97 10.96
C ASN A 405 -6.76 -13.86 11.65
N TRP A 406 -7.05 -15.00 11.00
CA TRP A 406 -7.97 -16.04 11.48
C TRP A 406 -7.26 -17.31 11.96
N GLU A 407 -5.97 -17.24 12.24
CA GLU A 407 -5.15 -18.30 12.84
C GLU A 407 -4.62 -17.86 14.20
N ASP A 408 -4.54 -18.78 15.16
CA ASP A 408 -4.10 -18.48 16.52
C ASP A 408 -2.56 -18.58 16.67
N PRO A 409 -1.83 -17.45 16.68
CA PRO A 409 -0.36 -17.49 16.79
C PRO A 409 0.14 -18.03 18.13
N LYS A 410 -0.72 -18.11 19.14
CA LYS A 410 -0.36 -18.74 20.42
C LYS A 410 -0.11 -20.22 20.26
N VAL A 411 -0.99 -20.90 19.51
CA VAL A 411 -0.87 -22.33 19.21
C VAL A 411 0.31 -22.57 18.27
N ASP A 412 0.48 -21.72 17.25
CA ASP A 412 1.61 -21.83 16.32
C ASP A 412 2.96 -21.77 17.04
N ARG A 413 3.13 -20.80 17.95
CA ARG A 413 4.37 -20.68 18.75
C ARG A 413 4.59 -21.89 19.65
N GLN A 414 3.54 -22.45 20.26
CA GLN A 414 3.64 -23.63 21.09
C GLN A 414 4.04 -24.88 20.28
N LEU A 415 3.51 -25.02 19.08
CA LEU A 415 3.79 -26.15 18.20
C LEU A 415 5.15 -26.05 17.49
N LEU A 416 5.54 -24.82 17.12
CA LEU A 416 6.74 -24.57 16.34
C LEU A 416 7.96 -24.19 17.19
N GLU A 417 7.78 -23.79 18.46
CA GLU A 417 8.86 -23.38 19.37
C GLU A 417 9.83 -22.40 18.69
N ILE A 418 9.25 -21.34 18.08
CA ILE A 418 9.98 -20.35 17.29
C ILE A 418 11.10 -19.72 18.13
N ASN A 419 12.30 -19.66 17.59
CA ASN A 419 13.49 -19.13 18.24
C ASN A 419 14.34 -18.25 17.32
N LYS A 420 15.40 -17.65 17.85
CA LYS A 420 16.25 -16.67 17.15
C LYS A 420 17.03 -17.21 15.93
N ASP A 421 17.17 -18.52 15.82
CA ASP A 421 17.91 -19.15 14.71
C ASP A 421 16.98 -19.54 13.54
N ASP A 422 15.66 -19.37 13.73
CA ASP A 422 14.68 -19.77 12.74
C ASP A 422 14.60 -18.80 11.57
N VAL A 423 14.45 -19.38 10.39
CA VAL A 423 14.12 -18.73 9.14
C VAL A 423 12.74 -19.22 8.71
N ILE A 424 11.78 -18.30 8.69
CA ILE A 424 10.35 -18.60 8.55
C ILE A 424 9.84 -18.10 7.21
N LEU A 425 9.11 -18.93 6.48
CA LEU A 425 8.29 -18.54 5.34
C LEU A 425 6.82 -18.63 5.76
N THR A 426 6.04 -17.57 5.56
CA THR A 426 4.63 -17.52 5.97
C THR A 426 3.79 -16.65 5.04
N ILE A 427 2.50 -16.96 4.96
CA ILE A 427 1.53 -16.09 4.27
C ILE A 427 1.30 -14.84 5.13
N THR A 428 1.23 -13.66 4.49
CA THR A 428 1.04 -12.39 5.21
C THR A 428 -0.34 -12.28 5.85
N SER A 429 -1.40 -12.61 5.10
CA SER A 429 -2.79 -12.36 5.52
C SER A 429 -2.96 -10.92 6.06
N ALA A 430 -3.37 -10.69 7.30
CA ALA A 430 -3.43 -9.35 7.88
C ALA A 430 -2.14 -8.90 8.59
N GLY A 431 -1.13 -9.76 8.70
CA GLY A 431 0.16 -9.48 9.34
C GLY A 431 0.18 -9.58 10.86
N ASP A 432 -0.94 -9.90 11.52
CA ASP A 432 -1.01 -9.99 12.98
C ASP A 432 -0.11 -11.10 13.52
N ASN A 433 -0.14 -12.27 12.89
CA ASN A 433 0.67 -13.42 13.28
C ASN A 433 2.16 -13.14 13.06
N ILE A 434 2.51 -12.44 11.99
CA ILE A 434 3.91 -12.03 11.72
C ILE A 434 4.44 -11.15 12.83
N LEU A 435 3.67 -10.15 13.29
CA LEU A 435 4.06 -9.30 14.42
C LEU A 435 4.17 -10.10 15.73
N ASP A 436 3.33 -11.13 15.92
CA ASP A 436 3.45 -12.01 17.08
C ASP A 436 4.70 -12.89 17.02
N TYR A 437 5.05 -13.43 15.83
CA TYR A 437 6.28 -14.23 15.65
C TYR A 437 7.55 -13.38 15.79
N LEU A 438 7.54 -12.10 15.35
CA LEU A 438 8.66 -11.18 15.53
C LEU A 438 9.00 -10.93 17.01
N LEU A 439 8.06 -11.12 17.92
CA LEU A 439 8.33 -11.05 19.37
C LEU A 439 9.23 -12.17 19.87
N GLU A 440 9.35 -13.29 19.15
CA GLU A 440 10.31 -14.37 19.44
C GLU A 440 11.69 -14.10 18.81
N LYS A 441 11.82 -13.01 18.03
CA LYS A 441 13.06 -12.57 17.36
C LYS A 441 13.71 -13.62 16.46
N PRO A 442 12.96 -14.25 15.54
CA PRO A 442 13.57 -15.17 14.60
C PRO A 442 14.59 -14.45 13.72
N LYS A 443 15.56 -15.20 13.21
CA LYS A 443 16.59 -14.67 12.31
C LYS A 443 15.99 -14.00 11.08
N ARG A 444 14.93 -14.63 10.49
CA ARG A 444 14.26 -14.13 9.29
C ARG A 444 12.79 -14.54 9.24
N ILE A 445 11.94 -13.65 8.74
CA ILE A 445 10.57 -13.96 8.33
C ILE A 445 10.36 -13.47 6.90
N HIS A 446 10.06 -14.39 5.99
CA HIS A 446 9.56 -14.10 4.66
C HIS A 446 8.03 -14.13 4.70
N ALA A 447 7.40 -12.96 4.66
CA ALA A 447 5.96 -12.77 4.61
C ALA A 447 5.53 -12.61 3.15
N VAL A 448 4.66 -13.49 2.67
CA VAL A 448 4.27 -13.55 1.26
C VAL A 448 2.78 -13.40 1.12
N ASP A 449 2.34 -12.53 0.23
CA ASP A 449 0.93 -12.45 -0.16
C ASP A 449 0.81 -12.03 -1.64
N LEU A 450 -0.12 -12.66 -2.32
CA LEU A 450 -0.44 -12.33 -3.71
C LEU A 450 -1.25 -11.02 -3.79
N ASN A 451 -2.04 -10.71 -2.76
CA ASN A 451 -2.80 -9.47 -2.67
C ASN A 451 -1.92 -8.34 -2.12
N PRO A 452 -1.55 -7.34 -2.93
CA PRO A 452 -0.70 -6.25 -2.49
C PRO A 452 -1.29 -5.48 -1.29
N ASN A 453 -2.62 -5.43 -1.18
CA ASN A 453 -3.28 -4.66 -0.13
C ASN A 453 -3.16 -5.32 1.25
N GLN A 454 -2.98 -6.65 1.31
CA GLN A 454 -2.64 -7.35 2.55
C GLN A 454 -1.24 -6.93 3.03
N ASN A 455 -0.27 -6.88 2.13
CA ASN A 455 1.06 -6.40 2.42
C ASN A 455 1.08 -4.89 2.78
N HIS A 456 0.25 -4.07 2.14
CA HIS A 456 0.09 -2.67 2.54
C HIS A 456 -0.46 -2.51 3.97
N LEU A 457 -1.29 -3.45 4.43
CA LEU A 457 -1.75 -3.47 5.83
C LEU A 457 -0.61 -3.84 6.79
N LEU A 458 0.22 -4.83 6.43
CA LEU A 458 1.41 -5.17 7.22
C LEU A 458 2.41 -4.01 7.24
N GLU A 459 2.66 -3.34 6.10
CA GLU A 459 3.50 -2.15 6.06
C GLU A 459 3.00 -1.02 6.96
N LEU A 460 1.70 -0.78 6.97
CA LEU A 460 1.10 0.21 7.87
C LEU A 460 1.36 -0.14 9.33
N LYS A 461 1.22 -1.43 9.69
CA LYS A 461 1.51 -1.90 11.05
C LYS A 461 2.98 -1.70 11.39
N VAL A 462 3.90 -2.11 10.52
CA VAL A 462 5.35 -1.89 10.70
C VAL A 462 5.68 -0.41 10.88
N ALA A 463 5.19 0.46 10.00
CA ALA A 463 5.41 1.90 10.08
C ALA A 463 4.86 2.49 11.39
N ALA A 464 3.68 2.04 11.82
CA ALA A 464 3.07 2.53 13.06
C ALA A 464 3.87 2.13 14.30
N PHE A 465 4.35 0.90 14.39
CA PHE A 465 5.21 0.47 15.51
C PHE A 465 6.57 1.18 15.49
N THR A 466 7.10 1.49 14.32
CA THR A 466 8.38 2.20 14.18
C THR A 466 8.29 3.67 14.60
N ALA A 467 7.17 4.35 14.28
CA ALA A 467 7.10 5.81 14.34
C ALA A 467 6.13 6.39 15.38
N LEU A 468 5.19 5.59 15.89
CA LEU A 468 4.12 6.10 16.74
C LEU A 468 4.23 5.65 18.20
N PRO A 469 3.80 6.48 19.15
CA PRO A 469 3.65 6.06 20.54
C PRO A 469 2.53 5.02 20.68
N TYR A 470 2.57 4.26 21.76
CA TYR A 470 1.62 3.18 22.05
C TYR A 470 0.14 3.62 21.98
N THR A 471 -0.15 4.84 22.39
CA THR A 471 -1.51 5.38 22.38
C THR A 471 -2.11 5.43 20.98
N ASP A 472 -1.33 5.88 20.01
CA ASP A 472 -1.78 6.02 18.63
C ASP A 472 -1.84 4.65 17.92
N VAL A 473 -0.85 3.78 18.18
CA VAL A 473 -0.89 2.37 17.71
C VAL A 473 -2.14 1.67 18.24
N TRP A 474 -2.49 1.88 19.51
CA TRP A 474 -3.71 1.32 20.09
C TRP A 474 -4.97 1.89 19.44
N GLN A 475 -5.05 3.20 19.23
CA GLN A 475 -6.22 3.80 18.57
C GLN A 475 -6.40 3.23 17.16
N ILE A 476 -5.31 3.14 16.38
CA ILE A 476 -5.34 2.64 15.00
C ILE A 476 -5.72 1.15 14.94
N PHE A 477 -5.08 0.29 15.73
CA PHE A 477 -5.24 -1.17 15.64
C PHE A 477 -5.99 -1.81 16.81
N GLY A 478 -6.08 -1.18 17.97
CA GLY A 478 -6.91 -1.65 19.08
C GLY A 478 -8.37 -1.25 18.90
N GLU A 479 -8.61 0.02 18.61
CA GLU A 479 -9.95 0.56 18.40
C GLU A 479 -10.37 0.58 16.93
N GLY A 480 -9.42 0.41 16.01
CA GLY A 480 -9.65 0.46 14.58
C GLY A 480 -9.91 1.87 14.04
N LYS A 481 -9.59 2.92 14.79
CA LYS A 481 -9.93 4.32 14.48
C LYS A 481 -8.86 5.28 14.96
N HIS A 482 -8.69 6.38 14.22
CA HIS A 482 -7.89 7.51 14.67
C HIS A 482 -8.39 8.78 13.96
N PRO A 483 -8.80 9.84 14.67
CA PRO A 483 -9.36 11.04 14.07
C PRO A 483 -8.36 11.74 13.13
N ASP A 484 -7.10 11.80 13.54
CA ASP A 484 -6.03 12.50 12.83
C ASP A 484 -5.12 11.54 12.02
N PHE A 485 -5.66 10.39 11.59
CA PHE A 485 -4.88 9.37 10.89
C PHE A 485 -4.19 9.91 9.64
N ARG A 486 -4.86 10.78 8.87
CA ARG A 486 -4.28 11.36 7.67
C ARG A 486 -3.04 12.22 7.98
N ASP A 487 -3.09 12.99 9.04
CA ASP A 487 -1.96 13.84 9.45
C ASP A 487 -0.81 13.00 10.00
N LEU A 488 -1.10 11.93 10.75
CA LEU A 488 -0.08 10.96 11.15
C LEU A 488 0.55 10.25 9.95
N LEU A 489 -0.26 9.88 8.94
CA LEU A 489 0.24 9.25 7.72
C LEU A 489 1.24 10.15 6.99
N LEU A 490 0.94 11.44 6.86
CA LEU A 490 1.81 12.40 6.19
C LEU A 490 3.06 12.72 7.00
N SER A 491 2.90 13.01 8.30
CA SER A 491 3.95 13.60 9.13
C SER A 491 4.82 12.59 9.88
N LYS A 492 4.37 11.34 10.06
CA LYS A 492 5.08 10.33 10.85
C LYS A 492 5.29 9.02 10.09
N LEU A 493 4.26 8.50 9.41
CA LEU A 493 4.32 7.18 8.79
C LEU A 493 4.96 7.17 7.41
N SER A 494 4.85 8.27 6.65
CA SER A 494 5.35 8.37 5.29
C SER A 494 6.84 8.02 5.10
N PRO A 495 7.77 8.31 6.05
CA PRO A 495 9.17 7.88 5.91
C PRO A 495 9.34 6.35 5.96
N HIS A 496 8.39 5.63 6.56
CA HIS A 496 8.49 4.21 6.87
C HIS A 496 7.65 3.33 5.96
N MET A 497 7.10 3.86 4.87
CA MET A 497 6.22 3.15 3.95
C MET A 497 6.73 3.18 2.52
N SER A 498 6.41 2.15 1.74
CA SER A 498 6.59 2.19 0.29
C SER A 498 5.65 3.20 -0.35
N SER A 499 6.01 3.65 -1.56
CA SER A 499 5.19 4.57 -2.34
C SER A 499 3.77 4.01 -2.58
N GLN A 500 3.66 2.72 -2.86
CA GLN A 500 2.38 2.06 -3.14
C GLN A 500 1.51 1.93 -1.90
N ALA A 501 2.06 1.49 -0.77
CA ALA A 501 1.33 1.42 0.49
C ALA A 501 0.91 2.80 0.98
N PHE A 502 1.79 3.81 0.85
CA PHE A 502 1.46 5.19 1.17
C PHE A 502 0.31 5.72 0.32
N GLN A 503 0.38 5.56 -1.02
CA GLN A 503 -0.69 5.92 -1.96
C GLN A 503 -2.02 5.25 -1.59
N TYR A 504 -1.98 3.94 -1.30
CA TYR A 504 -3.16 3.18 -0.90
C TYR A 504 -3.80 3.75 0.37
N TRP A 505 -3.03 3.93 1.44
CA TRP A 505 -3.55 4.43 2.71
C TRP A 505 -3.93 5.92 2.67
N LEU A 506 -3.27 6.72 1.84
CA LEU A 506 -3.68 8.11 1.63
C LEU A 506 -5.09 8.17 1.02
N SER A 507 -5.36 7.34 0.01
CA SER A 507 -6.69 7.24 -0.62
C SER A 507 -7.75 6.65 0.31
N LYS A 508 -7.37 5.79 1.24
CA LYS A 508 -8.24 5.08 2.19
C LYS A 508 -8.21 5.66 3.62
N SER A 509 -7.55 6.79 3.85
CA SER A 509 -7.37 7.38 5.18
C SER A 509 -8.69 7.64 5.91
N TYR A 510 -9.77 7.90 5.17
CA TYR A 510 -11.13 8.07 5.69
C TYR A 510 -11.66 6.86 6.48
N ILE A 511 -11.11 5.65 6.27
CA ILE A 511 -11.51 4.45 7.01
C ILE A 511 -11.38 4.66 8.51
N PHE A 512 -10.27 5.23 8.97
CA PHE A 512 -9.98 5.41 10.39
C PHE A 512 -10.81 6.51 11.07
N SER A 513 -11.33 7.46 10.32
CA SER A 513 -12.28 8.47 10.80
C SER A 513 -13.74 8.05 10.62
N SER A 514 -14.00 6.96 9.90
CA SER A 514 -15.34 6.45 9.65
C SER A 514 -15.97 5.80 10.90
N LYS A 515 -17.31 5.71 10.92
CA LYS A 515 -18.04 5.08 12.03
C LYS A 515 -17.66 3.59 12.24
N GLY A 516 -17.36 2.88 11.16
CA GLY A 516 -17.01 1.45 11.20
C GLY A 516 -15.55 1.19 11.55
N GLY A 517 -14.63 2.08 11.15
CA GLY A 517 -13.21 1.90 11.34
C GLY A 517 -12.60 0.78 10.49
N LEU A 518 -11.36 0.40 10.82
CA LEU A 518 -10.57 -0.60 10.13
C LEU A 518 -11.30 -1.96 10.00
N TYR A 519 -11.91 -2.42 11.08
CA TYR A 519 -12.49 -3.77 11.15
C TYR A 519 -13.85 -3.94 10.45
N GLU A 520 -14.47 -2.83 10.02
CA GLU A 520 -15.63 -2.85 9.14
C GLU A 520 -15.28 -2.46 7.69
N SER A 521 -14.02 -2.63 7.30
CA SER A 521 -13.50 -2.42 5.95
C SER A 521 -12.84 -3.69 5.41
N GLY A 522 -12.42 -3.70 4.14
CA GLY A 522 -11.95 -4.90 3.47
C GLY A 522 -13.05 -5.91 3.12
N GLY A 523 -12.67 -7.07 2.61
CA GLY A 523 -13.61 -8.12 2.18
C GLY A 523 -14.50 -8.66 3.30
N SER A 524 -13.91 -8.91 4.47
CA SER A 524 -14.60 -9.44 5.65
C SER A 524 -15.69 -8.49 6.23
N ARG A 525 -15.76 -7.25 5.80
CA ARG A 525 -16.79 -6.28 6.23
C ARG A 525 -18.21 -6.78 6.00
N HIS A 526 -18.43 -7.55 4.95
CA HIS A 526 -19.77 -8.02 4.59
C HIS A 526 -20.33 -8.99 5.63
N ALA A 527 -19.51 -9.94 6.11
CA ALA A 527 -19.88 -10.87 7.17
C ALA A 527 -20.13 -10.14 8.50
N ILE A 528 -19.20 -9.27 8.91
CA ILE A 528 -19.30 -8.54 10.17
C ILE A 528 -20.54 -7.62 10.18
N LYS A 529 -20.78 -6.88 9.10
CA LYS A 529 -21.94 -5.99 8.97
C LYS A 529 -23.27 -6.77 9.01
N LEU A 530 -23.33 -7.92 8.32
CA LEU A 530 -24.52 -8.76 8.34
C LEU A 530 -24.84 -9.25 9.75
N VAL A 531 -23.86 -9.82 10.46
CA VAL A 531 -24.01 -10.32 11.81
C VAL A 531 -24.46 -9.21 12.77
N ARG A 532 -23.85 -8.04 12.69
CA ARG A 532 -24.21 -6.89 13.54
C ARG A 532 -25.60 -6.34 13.20
N TRP A 533 -25.98 -6.32 11.93
CA TRP A 533 -27.32 -5.94 11.49
C TRP A 533 -28.37 -6.89 12.05
N LEU A 534 -28.13 -8.21 11.99
CA LEU A 534 -28.99 -9.23 12.58
C LEU A 534 -29.14 -9.01 14.08
N PHE A 535 -28.06 -8.82 14.83
CA PHE A 535 -28.13 -8.55 16.27
C PHE A 535 -28.95 -7.29 16.59
N LYS A 536 -28.83 -6.24 15.80
CA LYS A 536 -29.61 -5.03 15.96
C LYS A 536 -31.09 -5.26 15.66
N THR A 537 -31.42 -5.94 14.57
CA THR A 537 -32.78 -6.18 14.11
C THR A 537 -33.56 -7.08 15.07
N PHE A 538 -32.90 -8.09 15.63
CA PHE A 538 -33.50 -9.02 16.59
C PHE A 538 -33.31 -8.63 18.07
N GLY A 539 -32.86 -7.41 18.35
CA GLY A 539 -32.74 -6.86 19.72
C GLY A 539 -31.67 -7.52 20.58
N LEU A 540 -30.72 -8.26 20.00
CA LEU A 540 -29.66 -8.99 20.72
C LEU A 540 -28.43 -8.15 21.06
N THR A 541 -28.38 -6.89 20.64
CA THR A 541 -27.20 -6.01 20.81
C THR A 541 -26.75 -5.92 22.28
N THR A 542 -27.69 -5.84 23.23
CA THR A 542 -27.37 -5.78 24.67
C THR A 542 -26.79 -7.12 25.13
N LYS A 543 -27.36 -8.25 24.73
CA LYS A 543 -26.89 -9.59 25.10
C LYS A 543 -25.46 -9.85 24.57
N VAL A 544 -25.19 -9.46 23.31
CA VAL A 544 -23.86 -9.53 22.68
C VAL A 544 -22.85 -8.64 23.43
N ARG A 545 -23.25 -7.47 23.91
CA ARG A 545 -22.38 -6.65 24.77
C ARG A 545 -22.14 -7.28 26.13
N THR A 546 -23.13 -7.95 26.70
CA THR A 546 -23.00 -8.58 28.00
C THR A 546 -22.10 -9.81 27.96
N ILE A 547 -22.24 -10.70 26.94
CA ILE A 547 -21.36 -11.87 26.79
C ILE A 547 -19.88 -11.49 26.68
N CYS A 548 -19.59 -10.35 26.08
CA CYS A 548 -18.22 -9.81 25.99
C CYS A 548 -17.72 -9.16 27.31
N LYS A 549 -18.52 -9.18 28.37
CA LYS A 549 -18.18 -8.60 29.69
C LYS A 549 -18.20 -9.61 30.82
N VAL A 550 -18.82 -10.78 30.62
CA VAL A 550 -18.90 -11.83 31.63
C VAL A 550 -17.52 -12.29 32.08
N GLU A 551 -17.40 -12.62 33.34
CA GLU A 551 -16.11 -12.96 33.94
C GLU A 551 -15.87 -14.47 34.03
N THR A 552 -16.92 -15.28 33.87
CA THR A 552 -16.83 -16.76 33.95
C THR A 552 -17.32 -17.44 32.68
N LEU A 553 -16.79 -18.64 32.41
CA LEU A 553 -17.26 -19.47 31.31
C LEU A 553 -18.70 -19.97 31.52
N ASN A 554 -19.13 -20.15 32.77
CA ASN A 554 -20.50 -20.62 33.04
C ASN A 554 -21.54 -19.56 32.67
N GLU A 555 -21.34 -18.32 33.05
CA GLU A 555 -22.18 -17.18 32.62
C GLU A 555 -22.21 -17.05 31.08
N GLN A 556 -21.05 -17.26 30.45
CA GLN A 556 -20.96 -17.24 28.99
C GLN A 556 -21.79 -18.33 28.34
N ARG A 557 -21.73 -19.57 28.87
CA ARG A 557 -22.47 -20.73 28.40
C ARG A 557 -23.98 -20.55 28.57
N GLU A 558 -24.44 -19.96 29.67
CA GLU A 558 -25.86 -19.66 29.91
C GLU A 558 -26.43 -18.63 28.92
N MET A 559 -25.59 -17.68 28.50
CA MET A 559 -25.99 -16.64 27.54
C MET A 559 -25.96 -17.09 26.09
N TRP A 560 -25.04 -18.00 25.74
CA TRP A 560 -24.79 -18.42 24.36
C TRP A 560 -26.02 -18.91 23.59
N PRO A 561 -26.91 -19.76 24.13
CA PRO A 561 -28.06 -20.28 23.39
C PRO A 561 -28.91 -19.18 22.75
N GLN A 562 -29.03 -18.03 23.37
CA GLN A 562 -29.86 -16.93 22.88
C GLN A 562 -29.25 -16.27 21.64
N ILE A 563 -27.91 -16.20 21.55
CA ILE A 563 -27.17 -15.67 20.41
C ILE A 563 -27.09 -16.76 19.32
N ARG A 564 -26.78 -17.98 19.74
CA ARG A 564 -26.67 -19.16 18.90
C ARG A 564 -27.93 -19.42 18.05
N ASN A 565 -29.09 -19.36 18.68
CA ASN A 565 -30.40 -19.64 18.02
C ASN A 565 -30.66 -18.67 16.85
N LEU A 566 -30.11 -17.44 16.90
CA LEU A 566 -30.18 -16.53 15.77
C LEU A 566 -29.11 -16.82 14.72
N LEU A 567 -27.83 -16.92 15.13
CA LEU A 567 -26.69 -17.11 14.22
C LEU A 567 -26.77 -18.43 13.44
N LEU A 568 -27.26 -19.48 14.09
CA LEU A 568 -27.41 -20.83 13.53
C LEU A 568 -28.85 -21.16 13.15
N SER A 569 -29.68 -20.12 12.95
CA SER A 569 -31.08 -20.34 12.55
C SER A 569 -31.17 -20.89 11.12
N TRP A 570 -32.11 -21.83 10.91
CA TRP A 570 -32.34 -22.46 9.61
C TRP A 570 -32.60 -21.44 8.47
N PRO A 571 -33.34 -20.32 8.65
CA PRO A 571 -33.56 -19.37 7.57
C PRO A 571 -32.27 -18.69 7.17
N LEU A 572 -31.42 -18.29 8.13
CA LEU A 572 -30.13 -17.64 7.87
C LEU A 572 -29.18 -18.60 7.14
N HIS A 573 -29.13 -19.83 7.58
CA HIS A 573 -28.39 -20.90 6.93
C HIS A 573 -28.79 -21.06 5.46
N LYS A 574 -30.07 -21.25 5.18
CA LYS A 574 -30.56 -21.51 3.82
C LYS A 574 -30.42 -20.34 2.87
N THR A 575 -30.52 -19.11 3.35
CA THR A 575 -30.51 -17.90 2.50
C THR A 575 -29.14 -17.28 2.33
N VAL A 576 -28.26 -17.46 3.29
CA VAL A 576 -26.95 -16.76 3.33
C VAL A 576 -25.80 -17.75 3.32
N VAL A 577 -25.69 -18.58 4.37
CA VAL A 577 -24.50 -19.40 4.63
C VAL A 577 -24.27 -20.48 3.55
N SER A 578 -25.33 -21.04 2.98
CA SER A 578 -25.27 -22.08 1.94
C SER A 578 -25.08 -21.52 0.51
N THR A 579 -24.92 -20.21 0.33
CA THR A 579 -24.69 -19.65 -0.99
C THR A 579 -23.18 -19.54 -1.28
N GLU A 580 -22.73 -20.13 -2.39
CA GLU A 580 -21.32 -20.11 -2.83
C GLU A 580 -20.77 -18.69 -2.94
N TRP A 581 -21.57 -17.75 -3.47
CA TRP A 581 -21.19 -16.35 -3.61
C TRP A 581 -20.87 -15.71 -2.26
N TRP A 582 -21.66 -16.01 -1.23
CA TRP A 582 -21.44 -15.45 0.11
C TRP A 582 -20.23 -16.09 0.78
N ALA A 583 -20.08 -17.42 0.67
CA ALA A 583 -18.93 -18.15 1.18
C ALA A 583 -17.62 -17.61 0.59
N TRP A 584 -17.58 -17.38 -0.71
CA TRP A 584 -16.41 -16.79 -1.37
C TRP A 584 -16.17 -15.33 -0.98
N LYS A 585 -17.18 -14.46 -1.14
CA LYS A 585 -17.00 -13.01 -1.01
C LYS A 585 -16.93 -12.50 0.43
N ALA A 586 -17.57 -13.16 1.37
CA ALA A 586 -17.65 -12.74 2.77
C ALA A 586 -16.75 -13.56 3.70
N ALA A 587 -16.55 -14.84 3.43
CA ALA A 587 -15.73 -15.74 4.24
C ALA A 587 -14.39 -16.11 3.59
N GLY A 588 -14.18 -15.82 2.30
CA GLY A 588 -12.95 -16.15 1.57
C GLY A 588 -12.73 -17.64 1.35
N VAL A 589 -13.80 -18.47 1.44
CA VAL A 589 -13.71 -19.93 1.32
C VAL A 589 -13.76 -20.34 -0.16
N PRO A 590 -12.69 -20.89 -0.74
CA PRO A 590 -12.66 -21.33 -2.14
C PRO A 590 -13.51 -22.59 -2.37
N ALA A 591 -13.85 -22.84 -3.64
CA ALA A 591 -14.67 -23.98 -4.03
C ALA A 591 -14.06 -25.33 -3.61
N ASN A 592 -12.74 -25.48 -3.71
CA ASN A 592 -12.03 -26.70 -3.30
C ASN A 592 -12.13 -26.95 -1.80
N GLN A 593 -11.97 -25.92 -0.98
CA GLN A 593 -12.14 -26.02 0.47
C GLN A 593 -13.58 -26.41 0.86
N HIS A 594 -14.56 -25.84 0.16
CA HIS A 594 -15.97 -26.22 0.33
C HIS A 594 -16.21 -27.70 -0.03
N ALA A 595 -15.55 -28.18 -1.10
CA ALA A 595 -15.63 -29.59 -1.51
C ALA A 595 -15.05 -30.53 -0.43
N LEU A 596 -13.97 -30.15 0.25
CA LEU A 596 -13.39 -30.92 1.35
C LEU A 596 -14.36 -31.05 2.53
N ILE A 597 -15.04 -29.97 2.91
CA ILE A 597 -16.06 -29.98 3.97
C ILE A 597 -17.21 -30.93 3.62
N LEU A 598 -17.67 -30.86 2.37
CA LEU A 598 -18.77 -31.74 1.88
C LEU A 598 -18.34 -33.21 1.85
N ASP A 599 -17.11 -33.50 1.45
CA ASP A 599 -16.57 -34.86 1.41
C ASP A 599 -16.52 -35.48 2.81
N ASP A 600 -15.95 -34.76 3.78
CA ASP A 600 -15.92 -35.23 5.18
C ASP A 600 -17.32 -35.44 5.77
N TYR A 601 -18.26 -34.52 5.48
CA TYR A 601 -19.64 -34.64 5.94
C TYR A 601 -20.33 -35.87 5.33
N SER A 602 -20.16 -36.08 4.01
CA SER A 602 -20.72 -37.23 3.30
C SER A 602 -20.16 -38.57 3.81
N LYS A 603 -18.84 -38.64 4.07
CA LYS A 603 -18.18 -39.81 4.66
C LYS A 603 -18.71 -40.12 6.07
N ARG A 604 -18.94 -39.07 6.88
CA ARG A 604 -19.44 -39.24 8.27
C ARG A 604 -20.88 -39.64 8.32
N THR A 605 -21.71 -39.13 7.44
CA THR A 605 -23.17 -39.33 7.47
C THR A 605 -23.69 -40.46 6.56
N GLY A 606 -22.86 -40.90 5.59
CA GLY A 606 -23.28 -41.86 4.55
C GLY A 606 -24.21 -41.25 3.48
N LEU A 607 -24.44 -39.91 3.50
CA LEU A 607 -25.34 -39.25 2.56
C LEU A 607 -24.62 -38.93 1.24
N PRO A 608 -25.29 -39.07 0.08
CA PRO A 608 -24.69 -38.74 -1.21
C PRO A 608 -24.48 -37.22 -1.38
N LYS A 609 -23.41 -36.82 -2.05
CA LYS A 609 -23.10 -35.41 -2.34
C LYS A 609 -24.24 -34.80 -3.20
N SER A 610 -24.96 -33.83 -2.65
CA SER A 610 -26.00 -33.06 -3.33
C SER A 610 -26.04 -31.63 -2.84
N LYS A 611 -26.71 -30.72 -3.56
CA LYS A 611 -26.84 -29.29 -3.13
C LYS A 611 -27.49 -29.14 -1.74
N ARG A 612 -28.41 -30.02 -1.39
CA ARG A 612 -29.07 -30.03 -0.07
C ARG A 612 -28.08 -30.45 1.01
N VAL A 613 -27.37 -31.54 0.79
CA VAL A 613 -26.36 -32.07 1.71
C VAL A 613 -25.17 -31.09 1.85
N SER A 614 -24.81 -30.38 0.79
CA SER A 614 -23.81 -29.32 0.84
C SER A 614 -24.19 -28.23 1.84
N GLY A 615 -25.42 -27.75 1.81
CA GLY A 615 -25.91 -26.79 2.79
C GLY A 615 -25.84 -27.31 4.22
N GLU A 616 -26.31 -28.53 4.45
CA GLU A 616 -26.28 -29.19 5.77
C GLU A 616 -24.84 -29.36 6.27
N ALA A 617 -23.89 -29.70 5.38
CA ALA A 617 -22.48 -29.85 5.69
C ALA A 617 -21.84 -28.52 6.18
N ILE A 618 -22.10 -27.43 5.49
CA ILE A 618 -21.59 -26.09 5.89
C ILE A 618 -22.22 -25.66 7.22
N TRP A 619 -23.51 -25.87 7.39
CA TRP A 619 -24.18 -25.55 8.66
C TRP A 619 -23.54 -26.31 9.82
N GLN A 620 -23.41 -27.64 9.69
CA GLN A 620 -22.80 -28.47 10.73
C GLN A 620 -21.33 -28.03 10.98
N TYR A 621 -20.60 -27.67 9.93
CA TYR A 621 -19.24 -27.17 10.06
C TYR A 621 -19.19 -25.90 10.90
N VAL A 622 -20.11 -24.96 10.69
CA VAL A 622 -20.20 -23.73 11.49
C VAL A 622 -20.59 -24.03 12.95
N VAL A 623 -21.52 -24.99 13.18
CA VAL A 623 -21.88 -25.45 14.53
C VAL A 623 -20.67 -26.05 15.24
N ASP A 624 -19.96 -26.96 14.57
CA ASP A 624 -18.76 -27.62 15.09
C ASP A 624 -17.59 -26.62 15.32
N THR A 625 -17.63 -25.47 14.67
CA THR A 625 -16.69 -24.36 14.89
C THR A 625 -17.05 -23.54 16.13
N LEU A 626 -18.28 -23.05 16.21
CA LEU A 626 -18.68 -22.02 17.17
C LEU A 626 -18.97 -22.56 18.58
N ASP A 627 -19.73 -23.66 18.66
CA ASP A 627 -20.17 -24.16 19.97
C ASP A 627 -18.98 -24.52 20.88
N PRO A 628 -17.99 -25.33 20.44
CA PRO A 628 -16.87 -25.69 21.30
C PRO A 628 -16.01 -24.47 21.71
N VAL A 629 -15.87 -23.46 20.84
CA VAL A 629 -15.13 -22.24 21.16
C VAL A 629 -15.78 -21.49 22.31
N VAL A 630 -17.09 -21.29 22.23
CA VAL A 630 -17.82 -20.57 23.28
C VAL A 630 -17.87 -21.36 24.60
N GLU A 631 -17.85 -22.69 24.52
CA GLU A 631 -17.83 -23.55 25.70
C GLU A 631 -16.44 -23.64 26.37
N THR A 632 -15.36 -23.47 25.63
CA THR A 632 -14.00 -23.73 26.14
C THR A 632 -13.14 -22.50 26.27
N THR A 633 -13.42 -21.40 25.53
CA THR A 633 -12.62 -20.18 25.53
C THR A 633 -13.41 -18.98 26.01
N GLN A 634 -12.85 -18.15 26.87
CA GLN A 634 -13.52 -16.97 27.41
C GLN A 634 -13.41 -15.79 26.44
N ILE A 635 -14.54 -15.36 25.85
CA ILE A 635 -14.60 -14.28 24.86
C ILE A 635 -14.15 -12.93 25.46
N SER A 636 -14.45 -12.67 26.72
CA SER A 636 -14.15 -11.37 27.36
C SER A 636 -12.67 -11.12 27.66
N ARG A 637 -11.83 -12.17 27.75
CA ARG A 637 -10.44 -12.08 28.24
C ARG A 637 -9.40 -12.79 27.35
N ASP A 638 -9.77 -13.95 26.77
CA ASP A 638 -8.81 -14.81 26.07
C ASP A 638 -9.06 -14.84 24.55
N ASN A 639 -10.34 -14.90 24.14
CA ASN A 639 -10.69 -15.05 22.73
C ASN A 639 -10.94 -13.72 22.04
N TYR A 640 -9.88 -13.01 21.70
CA TYR A 640 -9.96 -11.72 21.02
C TYR A 640 -10.50 -11.81 19.58
N PHE A 641 -10.48 -12.96 18.93
CA PHE A 641 -11.03 -13.17 17.59
C PHE A 641 -12.54 -12.94 17.59
N TYR A 642 -13.27 -13.66 18.42
CA TYR A 642 -14.72 -13.52 18.52
C TYR A 642 -15.11 -12.23 19.24
N TYR A 643 -14.30 -11.78 20.21
CA TYR A 643 -14.51 -10.46 20.83
C TYR A 643 -14.54 -9.35 19.77
N LEU A 644 -13.55 -9.33 18.85
CA LEU A 644 -13.49 -8.37 17.76
C LEU A 644 -14.71 -8.46 16.82
N CYS A 645 -15.11 -9.68 16.42
CA CYS A 645 -16.26 -9.87 15.56
C CYS A 645 -17.55 -9.32 16.18
N LEU A 646 -17.73 -9.51 17.49
CA LEU A 646 -18.90 -9.07 18.22
C LEU A 646 -18.90 -7.57 18.55
N GLN A 647 -17.74 -6.99 18.85
CA GLN A 647 -17.62 -5.59 19.30
C GLN A 647 -17.13 -4.63 18.21
N GLY A 648 -16.45 -5.11 17.15
CA GLY A 648 -15.82 -4.31 16.10
C GLY A 648 -14.54 -3.60 16.53
N LYS A 649 -14.00 -3.94 17.69
CA LYS A 649 -12.73 -3.44 18.25
C LYS A 649 -12.21 -4.36 19.33
N PHE A 650 -10.92 -4.27 19.63
CA PHE A 650 -10.34 -4.95 20.79
C PHE A 650 -10.62 -4.20 22.10
N SER A 651 -10.35 -4.86 23.22
CA SER A 651 -10.33 -4.22 24.55
C SER A 651 -8.94 -4.35 25.18
N ARG A 652 -8.65 -3.48 26.17
CA ARG A 652 -7.39 -3.56 26.92
C ARG A 652 -7.19 -4.87 27.70
N LYS A 653 -8.25 -5.63 27.89
CA LYS A 653 -8.23 -6.95 28.57
C LYS A 653 -8.22 -8.14 27.59
N CYS A 654 -8.63 -7.91 26.33
CA CYS A 654 -8.76 -8.96 25.32
C CYS A 654 -8.31 -8.41 23.95
N HIS A 655 -7.06 -8.70 23.59
CA HIS A 655 -6.40 -8.24 22.37
C HIS A 655 -5.26 -9.20 21.96
N PRO A 656 -4.81 -9.18 20.70
CA PRO A 656 -3.61 -9.90 20.27
C PRO A 656 -2.37 -9.48 21.08
N ARG A 657 -1.46 -10.39 21.32
CA ARG A 657 -0.25 -10.16 22.10
C ARG A 657 0.58 -8.96 21.60
N TYR A 658 0.71 -8.82 20.26
CA TYR A 658 1.49 -7.74 19.65
C TYR A 658 0.94 -6.32 19.95
N LEU A 659 -0.36 -6.18 20.32
CA LEU A 659 -0.96 -4.91 20.74
C LEU A 659 -0.76 -4.59 22.23
N GLY A 660 -0.05 -5.44 22.96
CA GLY A 660 0.30 -5.19 24.36
C GLY A 660 1.40 -4.14 24.50
N VAL A 661 1.45 -3.45 25.66
CA VAL A 661 2.48 -2.43 25.97
C VAL A 661 3.90 -3.00 25.85
N LYS A 662 4.13 -4.20 26.40
CA LYS A 662 5.44 -4.87 26.34
C LYS A 662 5.86 -5.19 24.90
N ALA A 663 4.91 -5.60 24.07
CA ALA A 663 5.15 -5.87 22.66
C ALA A 663 5.48 -4.58 21.90
N HIS A 664 4.76 -3.50 22.17
CA HIS A 664 5.10 -2.19 21.59
C HIS A 664 6.52 -1.76 21.93
N MET A 665 6.93 -1.86 23.20
CA MET A 665 8.31 -1.54 23.62
C MET A 665 9.38 -2.39 22.91
N GLN A 666 9.02 -3.58 22.45
CA GLN A 666 9.92 -4.46 21.70
C GLN A 666 9.91 -4.13 20.21
N LEU A 667 8.73 -3.96 19.62
CA LEU A 667 8.55 -3.71 18.19
C LEU A 667 8.89 -2.28 17.75
N SER A 668 8.94 -1.32 18.68
CA SER A 668 9.38 0.05 18.40
C SER A 668 10.90 0.25 18.43
N LYS A 669 11.68 -0.79 18.69
CA LYS A 669 13.15 -0.72 18.60
C LYS A 669 13.59 -0.58 17.15
N PRO A 670 14.70 0.13 16.87
CA PRO A 670 15.20 0.35 15.52
C PRO A 670 15.46 -0.94 14.72
N ASP A 671 15.88 -2.01 15.41
CA ASP A 671 16.24 -3.32 14.86
C ASP A 671 15.10 -4.35 14.83
N ALA A 672 13.91 -3.97 15.30
CA ALA A 672 12.80 -4.92 15.49
C ALA A 672 12.33 -5.62 14.20
N PHE A 673 12.49 -4.96 13.07
CA PHE A 673 12.05 -5.44 11.77
C PHE A 673 13.19 -5.86 10.82
N ASP A 674 14.43 -5.89 11.29
CA ASP A 674 15.60 -6.24 10.47
C ASP A 674 15.49 -7.63 9.84
N GLY A 675 14.87 -8.56 10.54
CA GLY A 675 14.60 -9.92 10.05
C GLY A 675 13.40 -10.03 9.10
N LEU A 676 12.55 -9.02 8.96
CA LEU A 676 11.33 -9.11 8.14
C LEU A 676 11.61 -8.87 6.65
N ARG A 677 10.96 -9.65 5.79
CA ARG A 677 10.90 -9.44 4.34
C ARG A 677 9.47 -9.63 3.87
N ILE A 678 8.92 -8.61 3.21
CA ILE A 678 7.54 -8.61 2.73
C ILE A 678 7.58 -8.80 1.20
N HIS A 679 6.95 -9.85 0.72
CA HIS A 679 6.92 -10.21 -0.70
C HIS A 679 5.50 -10.09 -1.24
N THR A 680 5.31 -9.28 -2.27
CA THR A 680 4.07 -9.24 -3.04
C THR A 680 4.28 -10.05 -4.31
N ASP A 681 4.07 -11.35 -4.22
CA ASP A 681 4.34 -12.29 -5.31
C ASP A 681 3.59 -13.62 -5.09
N GLU A 682 3.68 -14.51 -6.06
CA GLU A 682 3.22 -15.88 -5.90
C GLU A 682 4.12 -16.65 -4.91
N PHE A 683 3.48 -17.48 -4.08
CA PHE A 683 4.18 -18.21 -3.03
C PHE A 683 5.29 -19.13 -3.59
N MET A 684 5.01 -19.79 -4.71
CA MET A 684 5.97 -20.66 -5.41
C MET A 684 7.17 -19.87 -5.95
N GLU A 685 6.95 -18.68 -6.48
CA GLU A 685 8.01 -17.81 -7.00
C GLU A 685 8.95 -17.37 -5.87
N VAL A 686 8.42 -17.15 -4.68
CA VAL A 686 9.24 -16.81 -3.51
C VAL A 686 10.05 -18.03 -3.03
N ILE A 687 9.43 -19.21 -2.95
CA ILE A 687 10.16 -20.45 -2.60
C ILE A 687 11.33 -20.68 -3.57
N ALA A 688 11.10 -20.53 -4.88
CA ALA A 688 12.12 -20.76 -5.89
C ALA A 688 13.35 -19.84 -5.76
N ARG A 689 13.23 -18.72 -5.07
CA ARG A 689 14.31 -17.74 -4.81
C ARG A 689 15.04 -17.95 -3.49
N ILE A 690 14.51 -18.79 -2.62
CA ILE A 690 15.15 -19.10 -1.33
C ILE A 690 16.23 -20.17 -1.60
N SER A 691 17.41 -19.95 -1.04
CA SER A 691 18.51 -20.89 -1.18
C SER A 691 18.18 -22.25 -0.56
N PRO A 692 18.63 -23.36 -1.17
CA PRO A 692 18.37 -24.69 -0.65
C PRO A 692 18.84 -24.85 0.82
N ALA A 693 18.10 -25.64 1.59
CA ALA A 693 18.38 -25.95 3.00
C ALA A 693 18.57 -24.71 3.89
N THR A 694 17.81 -23.63 3.64
CA THR A 694 17.87 -22.38 4.41
C THR A 694 16.71 -22.26 5.38
N LEU A 695 15.50 -22.60 4.97
CA LEU A 695 14.31 -22.50 5.82
C LEU A 695 14.33 -23.52 6.96
N THR A 696 13.81 -23.11 8.11
CA THR A 696 13.55 -23.99 9.26
C THR A 696 12.05 -24.21 9.47
N ILE A 697 11.22 -23.23 9.10
CA ILE A 697 9.77 -23.25 9.29
C ILE A 697 9.07 -22.70 8.04
N ALA A 698 8.04 -23.39 7.60
CA ALA A 698 7.06 -22.87 6.62
C ALA A 698 5.66 -22.93 7.22
N ILE A 699 4.92 -21.80 7.20
CA ILE A 699 3.55 -21.69 7.71
C ILE A 699 2.64 -21.40 6.52
N LEU A 700 1.91 -22.42 6.07
CA LEU A 700 1.10 -22.36 4.86
C LEU A 700 -0.36 -21.95 5.11
N MET A 701 -0.74 -21.81 6.39
CA MET A 701 -2.13 -21.60 6.78
C MET A 701 -3.06 -22.65 6.14
N ASP A 702 -4.07 -22.24 5.39
CA ASP A 702 -4.99 -23.10 4.65
C ASP A 702 -4.77 -23.12 3.14
N SER A 703 -3.64 -22.57 2.66
CA SER A 703 -3.38 -22.43 1.22
C SER A 703 -3.34 -23.75 0.46
N MET A 704 -3.02 -24.86 1.13
CA MET A 704 -3.01 -26.18 0.52
C MET A 704 -4.43 -26.67 0.15
N ASP A 705 -5.48 -26.17 0.82
CA ASP A 705 -6.88 -26.47 0.49
C ASP A 705 -7.34 -25.86 -0.84
N TRP A 706 -6.54 -24.95 -1.43
CA TRP A 706 -6.84 -24.27 -2.69
C TRP A 706 -6.49 -25.11 -3.91
N PHE A 707 -5.63 -26.14 -3.76
CA PHE A 707 -5.26 -27.03 -4.85
C PHE A 707 -6.39 -28.00 -5.22
N ASP A 708 -6.43 -28.38 -6.50
CA ASP A 708 -7.44 -29.29 -7.01
C ASP A 708 -7.11 -30.74 -6.62
N PRO A 709 -7.98 -31.45 -5.87
CA PRO A 709 -7.76 -32.85 -5.56
C PRO A 709 -7.76 -33.78 -6.79
N ALA A 710 -8.31 -33.33 -7.91
CA ALA A 710 -8.32 -34.09 -9.15
C ALA A 710 -6.96 -34.07 -9.90
N ASP A 711 -6.05 -33.16 -9.48
CA ASP A 711 -4.69 -33.05 -10.03
C ASP A 711 -3.64 -33.18 -8.91
N PRO A 712 -3.50 -34.34 -8.29
CA PRO A 712 -2.57 -34.53 -7.16
C PRO A 712 -1.09 -34.42 -7.55
N ASP A 713 -0.77 -34.67 -8.81
CA ASP A 713 0.60 -34.59 -9.38
C ASP A 713 0.93 -33.20 -9.94
N GLY A 714 0.02 -32.24 -9.79
CA GLY A 714 0.16 -30.87 -10.28
C GLY A 714 0.80 -29.94 -9.28
N ALA A 715 0.20 -28.75 -9.14
CA ALA A 715 0.76 -27.64 -8.37
C ALA A 715 0.95 -27.97 -6.87
N ALA A 716 0.16 -28.85 -6.27
CA ALA A 716 0.33 -29.28 -4.88
C ALA A 716 1.65 -30.07 -4.70
N LEU A 717 1.92 -31.03 -5.57
CA LEU A 717 3.19 -31.78 -5.56
C LEU A 717 4.39 -30.87 -5.82
N GLU A 718 4.29 -29.97 -6.79
CA GLU A 718 5.35 -29.01 -7.11
C GLU A 718 5.70 -28.15 -5.89
N GLN A 719 4.69 -27.67 -5.14
CA GLN A 719 4.92 -26.89 -3.93
C GLN A 719 5.59 -27.72 -2.83
N VAL A 720 5.17 -28.97 -2.59
CA VAL A 720 5.78 -29.84 -1.57
C VAL A 720 7.22 -30.19 -1.91
N VAL A 721 7.51 -30.50 -3.17
CA VAL A 721 8.88 -30.77 -3.67
C VAL A 721 9.78 -29.53 -3.50
N SER A 722 9.27 -28.36 -3.86
CA SER A 722 9.99 -27.09 -3.73
C SER A 722 10.26 -26.75 -2.26
N LEU A 723 9.29 -26.98 -1.38
CA LEU A 723 9.47 -26.82 0.08
C LEU A 723 10.53 -27.79 0.62
N ASN A 724 10.56 -29.03 0.14
CA ASN A 724 11.60 -29.97 0.54
C ASN A 724 13.00 -29.45 0.17
N LYS A 725 13.22 -28.89 -1.01
CA LYS A 725 14.52 -28.34 -1.41
C LYS A 725 15.02 -27.22 -0.52
N VAL A 726 14.13 -26.28 -0.14
CA VAL A 726 14.52 -25.08 0.63
C VAL A 726 14.56 -25.29 2.13
N LEU A 727 13.86 -26.28 2.68
CA LEU A 727 13.89 -26.61 4.08
C LEU A 727 15.16 -27.36 4.49
N LYS A 728 15.69 -27.09 5.66
CA LYS A 728 16.71 -27.92 6.33
C LYS A 728 16.13 -29.28 6.73
N ILE A 729 16.99 -30.30 6.88
CA ILE A 729 16.58 -31.54 7.55
C ILE A 729 16.12 -31.20 8.98
N GLY A 730 14.97 -31.74 9.40
CA GLY A 730 14.29 -31.37 10.64
C GLY A 730 13.43 -30.08 10.53
N GLY A 731 13.46 -29.39 9.40
CA GLY A 731 12.58 -28.25 9.14
C GLY A 731 11.11 -28.67 9.12
N ARG A 732 10.22 -27.75 9.51
CA ARG A 732 8.81 -28.04 9.81
C ARG A 732 7.89 -27.21 8.92
N VAL A 733 6.88 -27.86 8.37
CA VAL A 733 5.77 -27.19 7.65
C VAL A 733 4.52 -27.28 8.51
N LEU A 734 3.96 -26.16 8.89
CA LEU A 734 2.67 -26.08 9.59
C LEU A 734 1.59 -25.67 8.60
N PHE A 735 0.52 -26.46 8.53
CA PHE A 735 -0.70 -26.05 7.82
C PHE A 735 -1.96 -26.45 8.57
N ARG A 736 -3.05 -25.78 8.23
CA ARG A 736 -4.39 -26.08 8.68
C ARG A 736 -5.25 -26.46 7.48
N SER A 737 -6.28 -27.26 7.70
CA SER A 737 -7.20 -27.69 6.64
C SER A 737 -8.65 -27.71 7.11
N ALA A 738 -9.56 -27.43 6.20
CA ALA A 738 -10.99 -27.64 6.39
C ALA A 738 -11.38 -29.13 6.41
N ALA A 739 -10.48 -30.03 5.93
CA ALA A 739 -10.66 -31.48 6.00
C ALA A 739 -10.10 -32.06 7.30
N LEU A 740 -10.75 -33.11 7.82
CA LEU A 740 -10.25 -33.89 8.97
C LEU A 740 -8.98 -34.69 8.60
N ARG A 741 -8.88 -35.13 7.37
CA ARG A 741 -7.69 -35.76 6.78
C ARG A 741 -7.51 -35.25 5.36
N PRO A 742 -6.70 -34.20 5.16
CA PRO A 742 -6.46 -33.64 3.84
C PRO A 742 -5.72 -34.63 2.94
N TRP A 743 -6.11 -34.69 1.67
CA TRP A 743 -5.55 -35.60 0.67
C TRP A 743 -4.06 -35.36 0.41
N TYR A 744 -3.61 -34.14 0.52
CA TYR A 744 -2.21 -33.76 0.27
C TYR A 744 -1.24 -34.13 1.40
N THR A 745 -1.72 -34.65 2.53
CA THR A 745 -0.83 -35.23 3.56
C THR A 745 -0.03 -36.39 3.03
N ASP A 746 -0.63 -37.19 2.16
CA ASP A 746 0.03 -38.33 1.52
C ASP A 746 1.16 -37.86 0.58
N ILE A 747 0.98 -36.69 -0.08
CA ILE A 747 2.03 -36.07 -0.91
C ILE A 747 3.24 -35.66 -0.04
N PHE A 748 3.02 -35.06 1.13
CA PHE A 748 4.11 -34.75 2.05
C PHE A 748 4.88 -36.02 2.47
N GLU A 749 4.17 -37.07 2.85
CA GLU A 749 4.81 -38.34 3.28
C GLU A 749 5.63 -39.00 2.16
N GLN A 750 5.11 -39.02 0.94
CA GLN A 750 5.81 -39.57 -0.24
C GLN A 750 7.02 -38.73 -0.65
N ASN A 751 7.05 -37.45 -0.25
CA ASN A 751 8.12 -36.51 -0.64
C ASN A 751 9.02 -36.11 0.54
N GLY A 752 9.33 -37.07 1.40
CA GLY A 752 10.40 -36.97 2.39
C GLY A 752 10.04 -36.26 3.69
N PHE A 753 8.75 -36.07 3.96
CA PHE A 753 8.26 -35.52 5.22
C PHE A 753 7.59 -36.57 6.09
N ASP A 754 7.60 -36.35 7.40
CA ASP A 754 6.82 -37.07 8.39
C ASP A 754 5.62 -36.19 8.76
N ALA A 755 4.42 -36.55 8.30
CA ALA A 755 3.20 -35.75 8.46
C ALA A 755 2.46 -36.16 9.75
N LYS A 756 2.56 -35.32 10.79
CA LYS A 756 1.91 -35.54 12.09
C LYS A 756 0.68 -34.64 12.26
N CYS A 757 -0.48 -35.23 12.50
CA CYS A 757 -1.66 -34.49 12.95
C CYS A 757 -1.44 -33.99 14.39
N VAL A 758 -1.38 -32.65 14.56
CA VAL A 758 -1.17 -32.00 15.86
C VAL A 758 -2.45 -31.44 16.48
N GLY A 759 -3.50 -31.34 15.66
CA GLY A 759 -4.82 -30.95 16.10
C GLY A 759 -5.90 -31.51 15.18
N ARG A 760 -6.94 -32.08 15.75
CA ARG A 760 -8.13 -32.52 15.03
C ARG A 760 -9.36 -32.05 15.78
N ARG A 761 -10.30 -31.47 15.03
CA ARG A 761 -11.57 -31.02 15.58
C ARG A 761 -12.50 -32.20 15.75
N ASP A 762 -12.48 -32.77 16.93
CA ASP A 762 -13.44 -33.76 17.36
C ASP A 762 -14.69 -33.05 17.93
N SER A 763 -15.82 -33.78 18.06
CA SER A 763 -17.05 -33.23 18.65
C SER A 763 -16.77 -32.63 20.04
N GLY A 764 -17.08 -31.33 20.20
CA GLY A 764 -16.92 -30.64 21.47
C GLY A 764 -15.46 -30.21 21.81
N LYS A 765 -14.49 -30.39 20.90
CA LYS A 765 -13.10 -29.95 21.07
C LYS A 765 -12.69 -28.85 20.13
N CYS A 766 -11.82 -27.96 20.59
CA CYS A 766 -11.19 -26.92 19.79
C CYS A 766 -9.76 -27.29 19.45
N ILE A 767 -9.33 -26.95 18.24
CA ILE A 767 -7.90 -26.98 17.85
C ILE A 767 -7.18 -25.76 18.42
N ASP A 768 -7.80 -24.60 18.33
CA ASP A 768 -7.31 -23.30 18.79
C ASP A 768 -8.50 -22.39 19.15
N ARG A 769 -8.25 -21.12 19.48
CA ARG A 769 -9.31 -20.16 19.85
C ARG A 769 -10.16 -19.70 18.67
N VAL A 770 -9.72 -19.92 17.44
CA VAL A 770 -10.49 -19.63 16.22
C VAL A 770 -11.35 -20.81 15.84
N ASN A 771 -10.79 -22.02 15.90
CA ASN A 771 -11.42 -23.30 15.58
C ASN A 771 -12.07 -23.35 14.18
N MET A 772 -11.56 -22.53 13.24
CA MET A 772 -12.13 -22.42 11.89
C MET A 772 -11.84 -23.66 11.05
N TYR A 773 -10.73 -24.35 11.30
CA TYR A 773 -10.26 -25.51 10.53
C TYR A 773 -10.59 -26.83 11.23
N ALA A 774 -10.70 -27.91 10.45
CA ALA A 774 -11.01 -29.24 10.95
C ALA A 774 -9.76 -30.00 11.45
N SER A 775 -8.58 -29.68 10.91
CA SER A 775 -7.32 -30.29 11.31
C SER A 775 -6.14 -29.34 11.20
N ALA A 776 -5.07 -29.66 11.92
CA ALA A 776 -3.76 -29.01 11.84
C ALA A 776 -2.66 -30.07 11.78
N PHE A 777 -1.69 -29.89 10.91
CA PHE A 777 -0.59 -30.80 10.68
C PHE A 777 0.76 -30.12 10.78
N ILE A 778 1.75 -30.84 11.30
CA ILE A 778 3.16 -30.50 11.17
C ILE A 778 3.84 -31.59 10.35
N CYS A 779 4.38 -31.20 9.19
CA CYS A 779 5.19 -32.07 8.35
C CYS A 779 6.65 -31.76 8.57
N THR A 780 7.40 -32.71 9.15
CA THR A 780 8.83 -32.57 9.45
C THR A 780 9.66 -33.20 8.36
N LYS A 781 10.53 -32.43 7.73
CA LYS A 781 11.44 -32.96 6.70
C LYS A 781 12.42 -33.99 7.30
N LYS A 782 12.42 -35.19 6.76
CA LYS A 782 13.30 -36.30 7.19
C LYS A 782 14.44 -36.54 6.20
N VAL A 783 14.17 -36.44 4.91
CA VAL A 783 15.16 -36.74 3.87
C VAL A 783 15.11 -35.68 2.76
N ASN A 784 16.24 -35.47 2.10
CA ASN A 784 16.28 -34.72 0.86
C ASN A 784 15.76 -35.61 -0.29
N ILE A 785 14.86 -35.04 -1.10
CA ILE A 785 14.51 -35.69 -2.36
C ILE A 785 15.73 -35.56 -3.27
N SER A 786 16.29 -36.69 -3.72
CA SER A 786 17.28 -36.67 -4.77
C SER A 786 16.66 -36.10 -6.03
N ASP A 787 17.39 -35.25 -6.76
CA ASP A 787 16.95 -34.64 -8.01
C ASP A 787 16.43 -35.70 -9.01
N SER A 788 15.17 -36.08 -8.88
CA SER A 788 14.41 -36.70 -9.94
C SER A 788 14.22 -35.66 -11.04
N PRO A 789 14.29 -36.02 -12.31
CA PRO A 789 14.26 -35.05 -13.39
C PRO A 789 13.03 -34.17 -13.24
N ILE A 790 13.29 -32.89 -13.14
CA ILE A 790 12.26 -31.84 -13.14
C ILE A 790 11.45 -32.09 -14.41
N ILE A 791 10.18 -32.43 -14.26
CA ILE A 791 9.22 -32.36 -15.35
C ILE A 791 9.26 -30.92 -15.81
N PRO A 792 9.69 -30.63 -17.05
CA PRO A 792 9.83 -29.26 -17.50
C PRO A 792 8.48 -28.57 -17.38
N SER A 793 8.42 -27.55 -16.53
CA SER A 793 7.25 -26.68 -16.37
C SER A 793 6.85 -26.18 -17.77
N LYS A 794 5.69 -26.61 -18.25
CA LYS A 794 5.07 -26.14 -19.51
C LYS A 794 4.50 -24.70 -19.37
N ARG A 795 5.00 -23.92 -18.45
CA ARG A 795 4.72 -22.50 -18.34
C ARG A 795 5.97 -21.71 -18.65
N GLN A 796 6.33 -21.65 -19.91
CA GLN A 796 7.12 -20.53 -20.41
C GLN A 796 6.27 -19.27 -20.20
N SER A 797 6.65 -18.43 -19.24
CA SER A 797 6.28 -17.01 -19.31
C SER A 797 6.71 -16.53 -20.71
N PRO A 798 5.88 -15.80 -21.44
CA PRO A 798 6.28 -15.30 -22.75
C PRO A 798 7.60 -14.55 -22.58
N THR A 799 8.63 -15.03 -23.26
CA THR A 799 9.92 -14.34 -23.33
C THR A 799 9.66 -12.95 -23.89
N VAL A 800 10.45 -11.96 -23.47
CA VAL A 800 10.39 -10.57 -23.98
C VAL A 800 10.38 -10.55 -25.54
N ALA A 801 10.97 -11.56 -26.20
CA ALA A 801 10.91 -11.74 -27.63
C ALA A 801 9.49 -12.04 -28.17
N ALA A 802 8.69 -12.86 -27.48
CA ALA A 802 7.31 -13.14 -27.91
C ALA A 802 6.36 -11.94 -27.68
N ALA A 803 6.62 -11.14 -26.64
CA ALA A 803 5.87 -9.89 -26.40
C ALA A 803 6.24 -8.78 -27.40
N LEU A 804 7.42 -8.82 -28.00
CA LEU A 804 7.85 -7.89 -29.05
C LEU A 804 7.31 -8.30 -30.43
N GLU A 805 7.05 -9.56 -30.70
CA GLU A 805 6.40 -10.01 -31.93
C GLU A 805 4.90 -9.68 -31.98
N GLU A 806 4.19 -9.67 -30.83
CA GLU A 806 2.79 -9.23 -30.78
C GLU A 806 2.60 -7.71 -30.92
N LEU A 807 3.67 -6.90 -30.76
CA LEU A 807 3.63 -5.45 -30.92
C LEU A 807 4.02 -4.98 -32.35
N SER A 808 4.33 -5.90 -33.26
CA SER A 808 4.70 -5.61 -34.66
C SER A 808 3.59 -5.86 -35.67
N ILE A 809 2.32 -5.98 -35.23
CA ILE A 809 1.14 -6.01 -36.12
C ILE A 809 0.24 -4.79 -35.87
#